data_b35ee4117d2dd646d9ea6f9cc0e97e4a
#
_entry.id   b35ee4117d2dd646d9ea6f9cc0e97e4a
#
_cell.length_a   1.000
_cell.length_b   1.000
_cell.length_c   1.000
_cell.angle_alpha   90.00
_cell.angle_beta   90.00
_cell.angle_gamma   90.00
#
_symmetry.space_group_name_H-M   'P 1'
#
loop_
_entity.id
_entity.type
_entity.pdbx_description
1 polymer ?
#
loop_
_entity_poly.entity_id
_entity_poly.type
_entity_poly.pdbx_seq_one_letter_code
_entity_poly.pdbx_strand_id
1 'polypeptide(L)'
;MDKRRCSTTRRAVVIGTLVLPAAAFAQDAAPRPAGAASLAPVVVTATRAEAAPFDIPASIDRIGSETIRDGRAQVNISESVGGVPGLLARDRQNYAQDVQISVRGFGARSTFGIRGVRLYVDGIPATFPDGQGQISNVDLGSTDRIEVLRGPFSALYGNSSGGVIQVFSEEPATRPTVDFSIAGGSDGVVRLGAKASGTAAGLGYVVAASHFRTDGYRDHSAAERTIGNAKLKFGNDTGGSITVIVNSLNLPRAQDPLGLTRAQFGSDPRGVDASALQFDTRKNVDQTQVGLIYDQRIDAANALRLLIYTGHRNTTQFQSIPVATQAGPLHPGGVIALSSDYRGTDLRWTNRGRVAEQPYTLVAGLAYDTLEQRRVGYQNFVGTTLGVQGALRRDELDTASDFDPYAQATVQLSTRWSVSAGVRRSHVRFDSVDHYIVGTNGNDSGSARYAATLPVIGALFALDEHVHLYATAGRGFETPTLNELAYSPNGATGLNFALRPAKSDNLELGVKTRSADLGDATLALFETRTQQEIVTLTNAGGRSTFQNAGATRRRGVEAAWSATYAQNLRAQIALTYLDAIYRDSFLTCNITPCPAASAQRVAAGNRIPGVARGSAYASLAWAPVFGWRGAVDARRTGMVPVNDTNSDATPRSIVVGANVGYVGRFDGWQLSGFVRGDNVLAKRYAGSVIVNEGNGRFFEPAPGRTWLLGTSASYAF
;
A
#
# COMPACT_ATOMS: atom_id res chain seq x y z
N MET A 1 33.00 17.11 44.66
CA MET A 1 34.05 17.02 43.63
C MET A 1 34.03 15.64 43.05
N ASP A 2 33.39 15.46 41.95
CA ASP A 2 33.94 14.82 40.76
C ASP A 2 32.87 14.78 39.67
N LYS A 3 33.18 15.46 38.57
CA LYS A 3 32.32 15.58 37.41
C LYS A 3 32.64 14.40 36.48
N ARG A 4 31.71 13.45 36.28
CA ARG A 4 31.80 12.53 35.15
C ARG A 4 30.93 13.03 34.00
N ARG A 5 31.62 13.45 32.93
CA ARG A 5 31.04 13.83 31.64
C ARG A 5 30.50 12.58 30.94
N CYS A 6 29.22 12.59 30.56
CA CYS A 6 28.65 11.62 29.64
C CYS A 6 28.98 12.07 28.21
N SER A 7 29.81 11.31 27.48
CA SER A 7 30.16 11.58 26.08
C SER A 7 29.10 10.98 25.17
N THR A 8 28.33 11.84 24.50
CA THR A 8 27.47 11.45 23.37
C THR A 8 28.33 11.17 22.15
N THR A 9 28.47 9.90 21.80
CA THR A 9 29.12 9.47 20.56
C THR A 9 28.20 9.71 19.38
N ARG A 10 28.40 10.80 18.66
CA ARG A 10 27.81 11.02 17.34
C ARG A 10 28.51 10.08 16.36
N ARG A 11 27.80 9.06 15.86
CA ARG A 11 28.26 8.29 14.70
C ARG A 11 28.10 9.16 13.45
N ALA A 12 29.19 9.67 12.95
CA ALA A 12 29.29 10.30 11.64
C ALA A 12 29.19 9.20 10.56
N VAL A 13 28.20 9.29 9.69
CA VAL A 13 28.13 8.51 8.46
C VAL A 13 29.16 9.12 7.50
N VAL A 14 30.25 8.41 7.27
CA VAL A 14 31.26 8.78 6.26
C VAL A 14 30.69 8.35 4.90
N ILE A 15 30.25 9.33 4.12
CA ILE A 15 29.98 9.15 2.69
C ILE A 15 31.33 9.13 1.99
N GLY A 16 31.79 7.92 1.65
CA GLY A 16 32.98 7.73 0.83
C GLY A 16 32.72 8.23 -0.59
N THR A 17 33.42 9.28 -1.00
CA THR A 17 33.46 9.75 -2.39
C THR A 17 34.20 8.72 -3.26
N LEU A 18 33.42 7.94 -4.05
CA LEU A 18 33.97 7.15 -5.14
C LEU A 18 34.24 8.07 -6.33
N VAL A 19 35.47 8.40 -6.56
CA VAL A 19 35.93 9.06 -7.79
C VAL A 19 36.25 7.96 -8.81
N LEU A 20 35.44 7.84 -9.84
CA LEU A 20 35.72 6.99 -10.99
C LEU A 20 36.43 7.80 -12.08
N PRO A 21 37.48 7.29 -12.72
CA PRO A 21 38.13 7.99 -13.82
C PRO A 21 37.31 7.95 -15.09
N ALA A 22 37.08 9.11 -15.68
CA ALA A 22 36.46 9.26 -17.01
C ALA A 22 37.48 8.85 -18.09
N ALA A 23 37.25 7.74 -18.79
CA ALA A 23 37.92 7.42 -20.03
C ALA A 23 37.03 7.89 -21.20
N ALA A 24 37.49 8.90 -21.94
CA ALA A 24 36.85 9.40 -23.14
C ALA A 24 37.11 8.46 -24.33
N PHE A 25 36.07 7.98 -24.96
CA PHE A 25 36.07 7.54 -26.35
C PHE A 25 34.93 8.23 -27.10
N ALA A 26 35.27 9.23 -27.88
CA ALA A 26 34.37 9.82 -28.87
C ALA A 26 34.44 8.98 -30.15
N GLN A 27 33.31 8.50 -30.63
CA GLN A 27 33.10 8.13 -32.04
C GLN A 27 31.75 8.66 -32.50
N ASP A 28 31.82 9.54 -33.48
CA ASP A 28 30.68 10.09 -34.20
C ASP A 28 29.93 8.98 -34.93
N ALA A 29 28.64 8.82 -34.63
CA ALA A 29 27.69 8.05 -35.44
C ALA A 29 26.58 8.97 -35.93
N ALA A 30 26.43 9.03 -37.24
CA ALA A 30 25.40 9.81 -37.95
C ALA A 30 23.97 9.47 -37.48
N PRO A 31 23.02 10.45 -37.50
CA PRO A 31 21.66 10.22 -37.03
C PRO A 31 20.90 9.34 -38.02
N ARG A 32 20.41 8.19 -37.51
CA ARG A 32 19.41 7.39 -38.24
C ARG A 32 18.05 8.10 -38.17
N PRO A 33 17.23 8.02 -39.24
CA PRO A 33 15.89 8.59 -39.23
C PRO A 33 15.03 7.88 -38.18
N ALA A 34 14.31 8.67 -37.40
CA ALA A 34 13.38 8.17 -36.40
C ALA A 34 12.23 7.42 -37.08
N GLY A 35 12.34 6.10 -37.17
CA GLY A 35 11.21 5.23 -37.41
C GLY A 35 10.21 5.43 -36.26
N ALA A 36 8.92 5.44 -36.56
CA ALA A 36 7.86 5.52 -35.58
C ALA A 36 8.14 4.51 -34.46
N ALA A 37 8.37 5.02 -33.25
CA ALA A 37 8.60 4.18 -32.08
C ALA A 37 7.33 3.38 -31.84
N SER A 38 7.34 2.10 -32.21
CA SER A 38 6.34 1.14 -31.77
C SER A 38 6.42 1.13 -30.23
N LEU A 39 5.42 1.70 -29.58
CA LEU A 39 5.31 1.61 -28.13
C LEU A 39 5.32 0.12 -27.75
N ALA A 40 6.25 -0.29 -26.91
CA ALA A 40 6.27 -1.64 -26.40
C ALA A 40 4.90 -1.99 -25.80
N PRO A 41 4.34 -3.17 -26.09
CA PRO A 41 3.01 -3.55 -25.57
C PRO A 41 2.99 -3.42 -24.07
N VAL A 42 1.95 -2.77 -23.54
CA VAL A 42 1.74 -2.65 -22.08
C VAL A 42 1.48 -4.05 -21.56
N VAL A 43 2.38 -4.57 -20.72
CA VAL A 43 2.28 -5.89 -20.10
C VAL A 43 2.15 -5.72 -18.59
N VAL A 44 1.35 -6.57 -17.97
CA VAL A 44 1.19 -6.68 -16.51
C VAL A 44 1.54 -8.09 -16.07
N THR A 45 1.98 -8.19 -14.81
CA THR A 45 2.33 -9.47 -14.17
C THR A 45 1.37 -9.86 -13.05
N ALA A 46 0.32 -9.07 -12.88
CA ALA A 46 -0.64 -9.21 -11.79
C ALA A 46 -1.41 -10.55 -11.76
N THR A 47 -1.37 -11.34 -12.83
CA THR A 47 -1.90 -12.72 -12.87
C THR A 47 -0.79 -13.77 -12.83
N ARG A 48 0.38 -13.45 -12.27
CA ARG A 48 1.57 -14.31 -12.17
C ARG A 48 2.21 -14.72 -13.52
N ALA A 49 1.60 -14.35 -14.63
CA ALA A 49 2.14 -14.46 -15.99
C ALA A 49 2.08 -13.10 -16.67
N GLU A 50 3.03 -12.83 -17.53
CA GLU A 50 3.03 -11.61 -18.35
C GLU A 50 1.95 -11.70 -19.42
N ALA A 51 1.05 -10.72 -19.45
CA ALA A 51 0.01 -10.60 -20.45
C ALA A 51 -0.47 -9.15 -20.59
N ALA A 52 -1.07 -8.79 -21.72
CA ALA A 52 -1.71 -7.50 -21.86
C ALA A 52 -2.95 -7.42 -20.97
N PRO A 53 -3.19 -6.30 -20.24
CA PRO A 53 -4.38 -6.15 -19.39
C PRO A 53 -5.69 -6.41 -20.12
N PHE A 54 -5.74 -6.11 -21.42
CA PHE A 54 -6.90 -6.30 -22.29
C PHE A 54 -7.29 -7.77 -22.44
N ASP A 55 -6.30 -8.69 -22.44
CA ASP A 55 -6.48 -10.12 -22.70
C ASP A 55 -6.65 -10.95 -21.42
N ILE A 56 -6.69 -10.31 -20.27
CA ILE A 56 -6.85 -10.98 -18.98
C ILE A 56 -8.31 -10.84 -18.51
N PRO A 57 -8.98 -11.94 -18.10
CA PRO A 57 -10.35 -11.88 -17.56
C PRO A 57 -10.38 -11.35 -16.11
N ALA A 58 -9.89 -10.14 -15.88
CA ALA A 58 -9.86 -9.51 -14.57
C ALA A 58 -9.76 -7.98 -14.69
N SER A 59 -10.19 -7.26 -13.65
CA SER A 59 -9.96 -5.82 -13.50
C SER A 59 -8.53 -5.55 -13.10
N ILE A 60 -7.72 -5.04 -14.01
CA ILE A 60 -6.30 -4.69 -13.80
C ILE A 60 -6.06 -3.29 -14.32
N ASP A 61 -5.38 -2.47 -13.52
CA ASP A 61 -4.91 -1.14 -13.90
C ASP A 61 -3.40 -1.06 -13.75
N ARG A 62 -2.76 -0.34 -14.68
CA ARG A 62 -1.34 0.00 -14.66
C ARG A 62 -1.18 1.51 -14.63
N ILE A 63 -0.47 2.00 -13.63
CA ILE A 63 -0.10 3.40 -13.47
C ILE A 63 1.39 3.52 -13.80
N GLY A 64 1.74 4.23 -14.87
CA GLY A 64 3.13 4.42 -15.31
C GLY A 64 3.84 5.55 -14.58
N SER A 65 5.16 5.58 -14.72
CA SER A 65 6.08 6.52 -14.08
C SER A 65 5.73 7.99 -14.30
N GLU A 66 5.21 8.33 -15.48
CA GLU A 66 4.77 9.70 -15.76
C GLU A 66 3.62 10.13 -14.83
N THR A 67 2.59 9.31 -14.65
CA THR A 67 1.49 9.62 -13.72
C THR A 67 1.96 9.65 -12.26
N ILE A 68 3.00 8.88 -11.93
CA ILE A 68 3.58 8.82 -10.58
C ILE A 68 4.39 10.07 -10.27
N ARG A 69 5.14 10.61 -11.26
CA ARG A 69 6.16 11.65 -11.02
C ARG A 69 5.79 13.04 -11.51
N ASP A 70 5.06 13.17 -12.62
CA ASP A 70 4.81 14.47 -13.24
C ASP A 70 3.98 15.40 -12.34
N GLY A 71 4.60 16.52 -11.95
CA GLY A 71 3.96 17.53 -11.11
C GLY A 71 3.50 16.99 -9.74
N ARG A 72 4.21 16.03 -9.16
CA ARG A 72 3.88 15.37 -7.88
C ARG A 72 4.99 15.54 -6.86
N ALA A 73 4.62 15.49 -5.58
CA ALA A 73 5.58 15.50 -4.47
C ALA A 73 6.37 14.17 -4.38
N GLN A 74 5.82 13.07 -4.87
CA GLN A 74 6.40 11.72 -4.83
C GLN A 74 6.68 11.23 -3.40
N VAL A 75 5.75 11.54 -2.49
CA VAL A 75 5.84 11.16 -1.08
C VAL A 75 4.97 9.94 -0.80
N ASN A 76 3.73 9.94 -1.24
CA ASN A 76 2.76 8.89 -0.96
C ASN A 76 2.10 8.35 -2.23
N ILE A 77 1.83 7.05 -2.28
CA ILE A 77 1.15 6.37 -3.40
C ILE A 77 -0.23 6.99 -3.71
N SER A 78 -0.92 7.56 -2.70
CA SER A 78 -2.21 8.25 -2.85
C SER A 78 -2.20 9.39 -3.86
N GLU A 79 -1.03 9.94 -4.17
CA GLU A 79 -0.87 11.01 -5.15
C GLU A 79 -1.21 10.55 -6.57
N SER A 80 -0.94 9.28 -6.92
CA SER A 80 -0.96 8.78 -8.30
C SER A 80 -2.07 7.78 -8.61
N VAL A 81 -2.65 7.10 -7.63
CA VAL A 81 -3.60 6.00 -7.86
C VAL A 81 -5.06 6.44 -7.97
N GLY A 82 -5.35 7.73 -8.02
CA GLY A 82 -6.72 8.27 -8.08
C GLY A 82 -7.53 7.81 -9.29
N GLY A 83 -6.87 7.47 -10.39
CA GLY A 83 -7.48 6.98 -11.62
C GLY A 83 -7.84 5.48 -11.62
N VAL A 84 -7.66 4.76 -10.52
CA VAL A 84 -8.01 3.35 -10.39
C VAL A 84 -9.41 3.23 -9.77
N PRO A 85 -10.43 2.72 -10.50
CA PRO A 85 -11.76 2.54 -9.94
C PRO A 85 -11.73 1.54 -8.77
N GLY A 86 -12.59 1.74 -7.77
CA GLY A 86 -12.70 0.85 -6.62
C GLY A 86 -11.56 0.95 -5.61
N LEU A 87 -10.46 1.66 -5.92
CA LEU A 87 -9.35 1.93 -5.02
C LEU A 87 -9.52 3.31 -4.39
N LEU A 88 -9.52 3.36 -3.06
CA LEU A 88 -9.40 4.59 -2.29
C LEU A 88 -8.09 4.55 -1.51
N ALA A 89 -7.12 5.34 -1.93
CA ALA A 89 -5.91 5.63 -1.19
C ALA A 89 -6.01 7.05 -0.64
N ARG A 90 -6.11 7.17 0.68
CA ARG A 90 -6.32 8.43 1.37
C ARG A 90 -5.06 8.87 2.09
N ASP A 91 -4.59 10.04 1.75
CA ASP A 91 -3.54 10.72 2.50
C ASP A 91 -4.11 11.20 3.84
N ARG A 92 -3.49 10.78 4.92
CA ARG A 92 -3.91 11.12 6.29
C ARG A 92 -3.36 12.47 6.73
N GLN A 93 -2.35 13.01 6.03
CA GLN A 93 -1.53 14.13 6.50
C GLN A 93 -0.95 13.87 7.91
N ASN A 94 -0.73 12.60 8.19
CA ASN A 94 -0.20 12.05 9.42
C ASN A 94 0.80 10.95 9.03
N TYR A 95 2.07 11.30 9.00
CA TYR A 95 3.13 10.41 8.54
C TYR A 95 3.54 9.36 9.60
N ALA A 96 3.01 9.46 10.82
CA ALA A 96 3.10 8.39 11.82
C ALA A 96 2.25 7.16 11.44
N GLN A 97 1.30 7.33 10.51
CA GLN A 97 0.41 6.27 10.03
C GLN A 97 0.59 6.05 8.53
N ASP A 98 0.44 4.79 8.08
CA ASP A 98 0.42 4.49 6.64
C ASP A 98 -0.80 5.13 5.97
N VAL A 99 -0.71 5.34 4.65
CA VAL A 99 -1.83 5.75 3.81
C VAL A 99 -2.99 4.77 4.00
N GLN A 100 -4.19 5.29 4.22
CA GLN A 100 -5.38 4.43 4.33
C GLN A 100 -5.77 3.92 2.94
N ILE A 101 -5.59 2.62 2.69
CA ILE A 101 -5.92 1.97 1.42
C ILE A 101 -7.12 1.05 1.60
N SER A 102 -8.09 1.18 0.69
CA SER A 102 -9.17 0.21 0.55
C SER A 102 -9.47 -0.08 -0.92
N VAL A 103 -9.72 -1.36 -1.23
CA VAL A 103 -10.11 -1.81 -2.55
C VAL A 103 -11.48 -2.46 -2.44
N ARG A 104 -12.49 -1.92 -3.16
CA ARG A 104 -13.90 -2.39 -3.08
C ARG A 104 -14.43 -2.48 -1.64
N GLY A 105 -13.92 -1.60 -0.75
CA GLY A 105 -14.29 -1.57 0.66
C GLY A 105 -13.54 -2.56 1.55
N PHE A 106 -12.73 -3.46 1.00
CA PHE A 106 -11.76 -4.24 1.79
C PHE A 106 -10.64 -3.32 2.27
N GLY A 107 -10.19 -3.51 3.50
CA GLY A 107 -9.19 -2.65 4.14
C GLY A 107 -9.74 -1.38 4.79
N ALA A 108 -10.96 -0.97 4.48
CA ALA A 108 -11.54 0.29 5.00
C ALA A 108 -11.64 0.34 6.54
N ARG A 109 -11.84 -0.82 7.20
CA ARG A 109 -11.93 -0.93 8.65
C ARG A 109 -10.58 -0.80 9.36
N SER A 110 -9.47 -1.00 8.65
CA SER A 110 -8.15 -0.89 9.24
C SER A 110 -7.83 0.57 9.52
N THR A 111 -7.76 0.89 10.78
CA THR A 111 -7.42 2.25 11.23
C THR A 111 -5.91 2.48 11.16
N PHE A 112 -5.12 1.43 11.41
CA PHE A 112 -3.66 1.46 11.48
C PHE A 112 -3.08 0.31 10.65
N GLY A 113 -2.15 0.65 9.73
CA GLY A 113 -1.63 -0.27 8.72
C GLY A 113 -2.63 -0.53 7.58
N ILE A 114 -2.23 -1.33 6.60
CA ILE A 114 -3.03 -1.71 5.44
C ILE A 114 -3.43 -3.17 5.61
N ARG A 115 -4.69 -3.48 5.32
CA ARG A 115 -5.25 -4.81 5.49
C ARG A 115 -6.22 -5.15 4.36
N GLY A 116 -6.43 -6.45 4.11
CA GLY A 116 -7.35 -6.95 3.08
C GLY A 116 -6.91 -6.66 1.65
N VAL A 117 -5.72 -6.07 1.48
CA VAL A 117 -5.06 -5.81 0.20
C VAL A 117 -3.63 -6.31 0.29
N ARG A 118 -3.21 -7.18 -0.62
CA ARG A 118 -1.84 -7.70 -0.65
C ARG A 118 -0.93 -6.71 -1.37
N LEU A 119 0.20 -6.38 -0.77
CA LEU A 119 1.16 -5.39 -1.28
C LEU A 119 2.48 -6.07 -1.62
N TYR A 120 3.09 -5.67 -2.73
CA TYR A 120 4.42 -6.11 -3.15
C TYR A 120 5.25 -4.93 -3.63
N VAL A 121 6.55 -4.98 -3.40
CA VAL A 121 7.55 -4.07 -3.97
C VAL A 121 8.62 -4.93 -4.65
N ASP A 122 8.74 -4.82 -5.97
CA ASP A 122 9.63 -5.65 -6.80
C ASP A 122 9.48 -7.17 -6.57
N GLY A 123 8.27 -7.62 -6.24
CA GLY A 123 7.95 -9.00 -5.93
C GLY A 123 8.14 -9.39 -4.46
N ILE A 124 8.83 -8.60 -3.65
CA ILE A 124 8.96 -8.83 -2.21
C ILE A 124 7.66 -8.43 -1.54
N PRO A 125 7.03 -9.29 -0.70
CA PRO A 125 5.84 -8.91 0.04
C PRO A 125 6.09 -7.72 0.97
N ALA A 126 5.26 -6.68 0.83
CA ALA A 126 5.12 -5.58 1.78
C ALA A 126 3.92 -5.80 2.71
N THR A 127 3.23 -6.94 2.56
CA THR A 127 2.23 -7.49 3.46
C THR A 127 2.82 -8.71 4.13
N PHE A 128 2.85 -8.74 5.44
CA PHE A 128 3.34 -9.84 6.26
C PHE A 128 2.39 -11.06 6.22
N PRO A 129 2.83 -12.24 6.70
CA PRO A 129 2.01 -13.46 6.71
C PRO A 129 0.68 -13.31 7.44
N ASP A 130 0.61 -12.45 8.45
CA ASP A 130 -0.61 -12.12 9.19
C ASP A 130 -1.62 -11.27 8.39
N GLY A 131 -1.27 -10.82 7.18
CA GLY A 131 -2.11 -9.98 6.32
C GLY A 131 -2.00 -8.48 6.57
N GLN A 132 -1.13 -8.02 7.48
CA GLN A 132 -0.89 -6.59 7.69
C GLN A 132 0.14 -6.06 6.71
N GLY A 133 -0.25 -5.07 5.91
CA GLY A 133 0.60 -4.41 4.93
C GLY A 133 1.18 -3.10 5.41
N GLN A 134 2.34 -2.73 4.86
CA GLN A 134 3.04 -1.47 5.09
C GLN A 134 3.67 -0.99 3.78
N ILE A 135 3.61 0.29 3.48
CA ILE A 135 4.05 0.85 2.19
C ILE A 135 4.95 2.08 2.36
N SER A 136 5.32 2.41 3.58
CA SER A 136 6.14 3.60 3.89
C SER A 136 7.55 3.57 3.30
N ASN A 137 8.06 2.39 2.90
CA ASN A 137 9.38 2.18 2.31
C ASN A 137 9.42 2.29 0.76
N VAL A 138 8.29 2.60 0.10
CA VAL A 138 8.26 2.75 -1.35
C VAL A 138 8.91 4.07 -1.76
N ASP A 139 9.95 4.01 -2.61
CA ASP A 139 10.54 5.17 -3.26
C ASP A 139 9.86 5.44 -4.62
N LEU A 140 8.98 6.45 -4.66
CA LEU A 140 8.26 6.82 -5.88
C LEU A 140 9.18 7.48 -6.94
N GLY A 141 10.35 7.98 -6.52
CA GLY A 141 11.35 8.57 -7.43
C GLY A 141 11.98 7.55 -8.37
N SER A 142 12.12 6.30 -7.94
CA SER A 142 12.64 5.18 -8.73
C SER A 142 11.57 4.18 -9.17
N THR A 143 10.27 4.48 -8.94
CA THR A 143 9.17 3.60 -9.36
C THR A 143 8.88 3.76 -10.85
N ASP A 144 8.89 2.64 -11.60
CA ASP A 144 8.47 2.57 -12.99
C ASP A 144 6.94 2.53 -13.12
N ARG A 145 6.32 1.63 -12.35
CA ARG A 145 4.88 1.42 -12.44
C ARG A 145 4.29 0.84 -11.17
N ILE A 146 2.99 1.04 -11.06
CA ILE A 146 2.13 0.40 -10.06
C ILE A 146 1.07 -0.39 -10.80
N GLU A 147 0.92 -1.68 -10.46
CA GLU A 147 -0.13 -2.54 -10.98
C GLU A 147 -1.14 -2.81 -9.87
N VAL A 148 -2.44 -2.68 -10.18
CA VAL A 148 -3.54 -2.93 -9.24
C VAL A 148 -4.45 -3.99 -9.83
N LEU A 149 -4.44 -5.18 -9.24
CA LEU A 149 -5.34 -6.28 -9.54
C LEU A 149 -6.50 -6.27 -8.55
N ARG A 150 -7.73 -6.26 -9.06
CA ARG A 150 -8.95 -6.33 -8.26
C ARG A 150 -9.76 -7.57 -8.59
N GLY A 151 -10.64 -7.99 -7.67
CA GLY A 151 -11.55 -9.10 -7.89
C GLY A 151 -10.95 -10.49 -7.68
N PRO A 152 -11.58 -11.54 -8.21
CA PRO A 152 -11.36 -12.94 -7.81
C PRO A 152 -9.92 -13.44 -7.95
N PHE A 153 -9.17 -13.02 -8.97
CA PHE A 153 -7.79 -13.46 -9.19
C PHE A 153 -6.80 -13.01 -8.11
N SER A 154 -7.17 -12.04 -7.25
CA SER A 154 -6.37 -11.68 -6.08
C SER A 154 -6.18 -12.84 -5.10
N ALA A 155 -7.06 -13.82 -5.10
CA ALA A 155 -6.99 -15.04 -4.29
C ALA A 155 -5.70 -15.84 -4.50
N LEU A 156 -5.09 -15.77 -5.68
CA LEU A 156 -3.81 -16.42 -5.98
C LEU A 156 -2.61 -15.81 -5.25
N TYR A 157 -2.81 -14.69 -4.58
CA TYR A 157 -1.80 -14.00 -3.77
C TYR A 157 -1.89 -14.28 -2.27
N GLY A 158 -2.89 -15.07 -1.83
CA GLY A 158 -3.05 -15.55 -0.45
C GLY A 158 -3.91 -14.63 0.40
N ASN A 159 -3.50 -14.37 1.62
CA ASN A 159 -4.23 -13.68 2.70
C ASN A 159 -4.69 -12.26 2.32
N SER A 160 -5.70 -12.17 1.43
CA SER A 160 -6.31 -10.93 0.94
C SER A 160 -7.59 -11.24 0.17
N SER A 161 -8.62 -10.42 0.32
CA SER A 161 -9.89 -10.51 -0.43
C SER A 161 -10.17 -9.30 -1.31
N GLY A 162 -9.50 -8.17 -1.06
CA GLY A 162 -9.78 -6.91 -1.77
C GLY A 162 -9.05 -6.76 -3.09
N GLY A 163 -7.80 -7.20 -3.15
CA GLY A 163 -6.97 -7.01 -4.33
C GLY A 163 -5.48 -7.10 -4.03
N VAL A 164 -4.69 -6.82 -5.06
CA VAL A 164 -3.22 -6.81 -4.99
C VAL A 164 -2.71 -5.50 -5.58
N ILE A 165 -1.78 -4.87 -4.90
CA ILE A 165 -1.04 -3.71 -5.40
C ILE A 165 0.43 -4.11 -5.50
N GLN A 166 1.00 -4.01 -6.68
CA GLN A 166 2.41 -4.30 -6.95
C GLN A 166 3.10 -3.02 -7.42
N VAL A 167 4.18 -2.66 -6.75
CA VAL A 167 5.05 -1.55 -7.11
C VAL A 167 6.32 -2.11 -7.72
N PHE A 168 6.69 -1.63 -8.88
CA PHE A 168 7.92 -2.03 -9.57
C PHE A 168 8.84 -0.83 -9.71
N SER A 169 10.09 -0.99 -9.25
CA SER A 169 11.14 -0.01 -9.52
C SER A 169 11.60 -0.11 -10.98
N GLU A 170 12.23 0.95 -11.48
CA GLU A 170 12.73 1.02 -12.84
C GLU A 170 13.68 -0.14 -13.16
N GLU A 171 13.70 -0.54 -14.44
CA GLU A 171 14.77 -1.37 -14.98
C GLU A 171 16.01 -0.52 -15.28
N PRO A 172 17.22 -1.12 -15.20
CA PRO A 172 18.45 -0.41 -15.53
C PRO A 172 18.42 0.22 -16.93
N ALA A 173 18.78 1.49 -17.02
CA ALA A 173 18.84 2.19 -18.28
C ALA A 173 19.93 1.60 -19.19
N THR A 174 19.71 1.63 -20.51
CA THR A 174 20.73 1.20 -21.49
C THR A 174 21.93 2.12 -21.53
N ARG A 175 21.71 3.43 -21.31
CA ARG A 175 22.77 4.45 -21.18
C ARG A 175 22.81 4.89 -19.72
N PRO A 176 24.01 5.07 -19.13
CA PRO A 176 24.13 5.62 -17.80
C PRO A 176 23.44 6.99 -17.70
N THR A 177 22.62 7.15 -16.67
CA THR A 177 21.88 8.40 -16.37
C THR A 177 22.04 8.76 -14.91
N VAL A 178 22.04 10.06 -14.64
CA VAL A 178 21.91 10.60 -13.29
C VAL A 178 20.74 11.57 -13.25
N ASP A 179 19.93 11.47 -12.21
CA ASP A 179 18.77 12.31 -11.99
C ASP A 179 18.84 12.96 -10.62
N PHE A 180 18.55 14.25 -10.54
CA PHE A 180 18.39 14.99 -9.30
C PHE A 180 17.03 15.67 -9.29
N SER A 181 16.41 15.74 -8.13
CA SER A 181 15.12 16.42 -7.95
C SER A 181 15.05 17.13 -6.62
N ILE A 182 14.39 18.28 -6.62
CA ILE A 182 14.03 19.02 -5.43
C ILE A 182 12.61 19.52 -5.56
N ALA A 183 11.84 19.43 -4.49
CA ALA A 183 10.53 20.05 -4.39
C ALA A 183 10.36 20.69 -3.02
N GLY A 184 9.66 21.82 -2.98
CA GLY A 184 9.33 22.53 -1.76
C GLY A 184 7.94 23.14 -1.85
N GLY A 185 7.26 23.27 -0.72
CA GLY A 185 5.87 23.73 -0.74
C GLY A 185 5.29 24.13 0.61
N SER A 186 3.98 24.24 0.62
CA SER A 186 3.21 24.56 1.82
C SER A 186 3.52 23.61 2.97
N ASP A 187 3.28 24.06 4.20
CA ASP A 187 3.46 23.30 5.44
C ASP A 187 4.90 22.77 5.63
N GLY A 188 5.90 23.55 5.16
CA GLY A 188 7.32 23.22 5.30
C GLY A 188 7.77 22.00 4.52
N VAL A 189 7.00 21.57 3.50
CA VAL A 189 7.37 20.42 2.66
C VAL A 189 8.66 20.69 1.91
N VAL A 190 9.65 19.80 2.07
CA VAL A 190 10.87 19.73 1.27
C VAL A 190 11.11 18.27 0.91
N ARG A 191 11.35 17.99 -0.38
CA ARG A 191 11.80 16.68 -0.85
C ARG A 191 13.04 16.84 -1.73
N LEU A 192 14.04 16.03 -1.46
CA LEU A 192 15.23 15.87 -2.26
C LEU A 192 15.27 14.45 -2.82
N GLY A 193 15.74 14.29 -4.03
CA GLY A 193 15.93 12.97 -4.65
C GLY A 193 17.15 12.95 -5.53
N ALA A 194 17.86 11.82 -5.51
CA ALA A 194 18.96 11.51 -6.42
C ALA A 194 18.83 10.08 -6.91
N LYS A 195 19.10 9.84 -8.19
CA LYS A 195 19.06 8.50 -8.80
C LYS A 195 20.17 8.37 -9.83
N ALA A 196 20.80 7.20 -9.86
CA ALA A 196 21.71 6.78 -10.92
C ALA A 196 21.20 5.46 -11.50
N SER A 197 21.14 5.36 -12.82
CA SER A 197 20.71 4.16 -13.51
C SER A 197 21.57 3.93 -14.74
N GLY A 198 21.87 2.67 -15.05
CA GLY A 198 22.68 2.35 -16.23
C GLY A 198 23.03 0.89 -16.34
N THR A 199 23.75 0.58 -17.42
CA THR A 199 24.35 -0.74 -17.65
C THR A 199 25.83 -0.55 -17.96
N ALA A 200 26.71 -1.22 -17.22
CA ALA A 200 28.14 -1.17 -17.40
C ALA A 200 28.74 -2.55 -17.15
N ALA A 201 29.58 -3.02 -18.08
CA ALA A 201 30.27 -4.32 -18.00
C ALA A 201 29.34 -5.52 -17.64
N GLY A 202 28.12 -5.56 -18.17
CA GLY A 202 27.14 -6.62 -17.92
C GLY A 202 26.36 -6.49 -16.61
N LEU A 203 26.64 -5.46 -15.81
CA LEU A 203 25.87 -5.11 -14.61
C LEU A 203 24.89 -3.98 -14.95
N GLY A 204 23.58 -4.27 -14.86
CA GLY A 204 22.55 -3.26 -14.81
C GLY A 204 22.37 -2.75 -13.38
N TYR A 205 22.18 -1.45 -13.20
CA TYR A 205 21.97 -0.86 -11.88
C TYR A 205 20.94 0.26 -11.91
N VAL A 206 20.18 0.36 -10.83
CA VAL A 206 19.37 1.52 -10.43
C VAL A 206 19.64 1.75 -8.96
N VAL A 207 20.14 2.92 -8.59
CA VAL A 207 20.39 3.30 -7.20
C VAL A 207 19.72 4.65 -6.98
N ALA A 208 18.85 4.74 -5.98
CA ALA A 208 18.10 5.94 -5.66
C ALA A 208 18.12 6.23 -4.16
N ALA A 209 18.11 7.50 -3.82
CA ALA A 209 17.90 7.97 -2.47
C ALA A 209 16.96 9.17 -2.48
N SER A 210 16.07 9.23 -1.50
CA SER A 210 15.17 10.36 -1.31
C SER A 210 15.11 10.76 0.16
N HIS A 211 15.01 12.06 0.40
CA HIS A 211 14.80 12.64 1.72
C HIS A 211 13.59 13.58 1.67
N PHE A 212 12.67 13.40 2.60
CA PHE A 212 11.46 14.18 2.77
C PHE A 212 11.35 14.70 4.18
N ARG A 213 10.95 15.97 4.32
CA ARG A 213 10.56 16.57 5.59
C ARG A 213 9.34 17.47 5.40
N THR A 214 8.60 17.66 6.48
CA THR A 214 7.47 18.59 6.56
C THR A 214 7.30 19.07 8.00
N ASP A 215 6.84 20.31 8.18
CA ASP A 215 6.36 20.78 9.48
C ASP A 215 4.95 20.28 9.78
N GLY A 216 4.24 19.82 8.72
CA GLY A 216 2.91 19.25 8.76
C GLY A 216 1.79 20.28 8.66
N TYR A 217 0.63 19.85 8.15
CA TYR A 217 -0.56 20.71 8.02
C TYR A 217 -1.19 21.07 9.36
N ARG A 218 -1.19 20.12 10.30
CA ARG A 218 -1.73 20.30 11.65
C ARG A 218 -0.61 20.54 12.64
N ASP A 219 -0.94 21.19 13.75
CA ASP A 219 -0.04 21.20 14.89
C ASP A 219 0.33 19.76 15.27
N HIS A 220 1.58 19.53 15.68
CA HIS A 220 2.09 18.20 16.05
C HIS A 220 1.96 17.15 14.93
N SER A 221 2.26 17.51 13.68
CA SER A 221 2.24 16.60 12.54
C SER A 221 3.52 16.63 11.68
N ALA A 222 4.60 17.18 12.23
CA ALA A 222 5.90 17.21 11.58
C ALA A 222 6.47 15.79 11.37
N ALA A 223 7.16 15.60 10.25
CA ALA A 223 7.78 14.33 9.94
C ALA A 223 9.05 14.48 9.10
N GLU A 224 9.93 13.49 9.23
CA GLU A 224 11.15 13.36 8.43
C GLU A 224 11.30 11.90 7.99
N ARG A 225 11.63 11.67 6.71
CA ARG A 225 11.78 10.33 6.15
C ARG A 225 12.89 10.28 5.11
N THR A 226 13.76 9.28 5.20
CA THR A 226 14.79 8.98 4.21
C THR A 226 14.57 7.57 3.68
N ILE A 227 14.61 7.40 2.36
CA ILE A 227 14.50 6.10 1.69
C ILE A 227 15.72 5.92 0.79
N GLY A 228 16.34 4.73 0.85
CA GLY A 228 17.33 4.24 -0.10
C GLY A 228 16.79 3.04 -0.86
N ASN A 229 17.00 2.98 -2.16
CA ASN A 229 16.62 1.85 -2.99
C ASN A 229 17.73 1.52 -3.99
N ALA A 230 18.04 0.23 -4.15
CA ALA A 230 18.99 -0.26 -5.14
C ALA A 230 18.49 -1.53 -5.80
N LYS A 231 18.58 -1.59 -7.13
CA LYS A 231 18.34 -2.78 -7.95
C LYS A 231 19.58 -3.03 -8.78
N LEU A 232 20.20 -4.19 -8.61
CA LEU A 232 21.37 -4.65 -9.36
C LEU A 232 20.99 -5.90 -10.14
N LYS A 233 21.21 -5.91 -11.46
CA LYS A 233 20.83 -7.00 -12.35
C LYS A 233 22.04 -7.52 -13.11
N PHE A 234 22.29 -8.81 -12.98
CA PHE A 234 23.38 -9.54 -13.62
C PHE A 234 22.80 -10.59 -14.57
N GLY A 235 23.48 -10.88 -15.65
CA GLY A 235 23.10 -11.91 -16.61
C GLY A 235 22.70 -11.33 -17.95
N ASN A 236 22.33 -12.22 -18.86
CA ASN A 236 21.86 -11.88 -20.19
C ASN A 236 20.46 -12.42 -20.44
N ASP A 237 19.78 -11.87 -21.45
CA ASP A 237 18.38 -12.21 -21.76
C ASP A 237 18.19 -13.63 -22.28
N THR A 238 19.26 -14.39 -22.57
CA THR A 238 19.21 -15.71 -23.18
C THR A 238 19.48 -16.87 -22.22
N GLY A 239 20.19 -16.61 -21.12
CA GLY A 239 20.61 -17.68 -20.19
C GLY A 239 19.91 -17.68 -18.85
N GLY A 240 19.81 -16.55 -18.26
CA GLY A 240 19.27 -16.33 -16.93
C GLY A 240 19.74 -15.02 -16.33
N SER A 241 19.07 -14.54 -15.31
CA SER A 241 19.46 -13.33 -14.61
C SER A 241 19.33 -13.45 -13.10
N ILE A 242 20.21 -12.76 -12.41
CA ILE A 242 20.14 -12.54 -10.96
C ILE A 242 19.86 -11.07 -10.73
N THR A 243 18.81 -10.77 -9.99
CA THR A 243 18.51 -9.41 -9.55
C THR A 243 18.61 -9.33 -8.03
N VAL A 244 19.42 -8.41 -7.54
CA VAL A 244 19.55 -8.08 -6.11
C VAL A 244 18.83 -6.77 -5.87
N ILE A 245 17.95 -6.74 -4.88
CA ILE A 245 17.17 -5.58 -4.47
C ILE A 245 17.54 -5.26 -3.02
N VAL A 246 17.87 -4.01 -2.75
CA VAL A 246 18.11 -3.50 -1.40
C VAL A 246 17.22 -2.29 -1.20
N ASN A 247 16.48 -2.28 -0.11
CA ASN A 247 15.63 -1.13 0.25
C ASN A 247 15.84 -0.79 1.73
N SER A 248 15.89 0.49 2.04
CA SER A 248 16.05 0.99 3.39
C SER A 248 15.12 2.18 3.62
N LEU A 249 14.52 2.23 4.80
CA LEU A 249 13.67 3.32 5.29
C LEU A 249 14.20 3.77 6.64
N ASN A 250 14.35 5.06 6.83
CA ASN A 250 14.54 5.69 8.13
C ASN A 250 13.52 6.82 8.32
N LEU A 251 12.68 6.68 9.33
CA LEU A 251 11.68 7.68 9.77
C LEU A 251 11.93 7.92 11.26
N PRO A 252 12.91 8.80 11.57
CA PRO A 252 13.39 8.98 12.94
C PRO A 252 12.35 9.62 13.85
N ARG A 253 11.43 10.38 13.28
CA ARG A 253 10.30 10.99 14.00
C ARG A 253 9.19 11.34 13.04
N ALA A 254 7.99 10.86 13.32
CA ALA A 254 6.74 11.36 12.75
C ALA A 254 5.77 11.62 13.89
N GLN A 255 5.39 12.88 14.07
CA GLN A 255 4.40 13.28 15.05
C GLN A 255 3.02 12.80 14.64
N ASP A 256 2.20 12.38 15.61
CA ASP A 256 0.84 11.91 15.39
C ASP A 256 -0.15 12.91 15.98
N PRO A 257 -0.82 13.72 15.16
CA PRO A 257 -1.76 14.73 15.65
C PRO A 257 -3.09 14.13 16.12
N LEU A 258 -3.27 12.82 16.05
CA LEU A 258 -4.50 12.08 16.33
C LEU A 258 -5.68 12.56 15.45
N GLY A 259 -6.83 11.93 15.58
CA GLY A 259 -8.07 12.39 14.96
C GLY A 259 -8.69 13.58 15.73
N LEU A 260 -9.67 14.21 15.12
CA LEU A 260 -10.50 15.25 15.72
C LEU A 260 -11.94 14.78 15.90
N THR A 261 -12.61 15.26 16.92
CA THR A 261 -14.07 15.14 17.06
C THR A 261 -14.77 15.99 16.00
N ARG A 262 -16.07 15.79 15.81
CA ARG A 262 -16.90 16.60 14.91
C ARG A 262 -16.79 18.10 15.23
N ALA A 263 -16.85 18.46 16.51
CA ALA A 263 -16.77 19.85 16.96
C ALA A 263 -15.41 20.46 16.64
N GLN A 264 -14.32 19.78 17.00
CA GLN A 264 -12.95 20.22 16.71
C GLN A 264 -12.71 20.36 15.20
N PHE A 265 -13.13 19.37 14.40
CA PHE A 265 -13.03 19.42 12.93
C PHE A 265 -13.79 20.60 12.33
N GLY A 266 -14.94 20.97 12.94
CA GLY A 266 -15.75 22.11 12.52
C GLY A 266 -15.15 23.45 12.87
N SER A 267 -14.58 23.59 14.06
CA SER A 267 -14.03 24.86 14.59
C SER A 267 -12.61 25.12 14.08
N ASP A 268 -11.69 24.18 14.26
CA ASP A 268 -10.29 24.32 13.89
C ASP A 268 -9.71 23.01 13.32
N PRO A 269 -9.72 22.85 12.00
CA PRO A 269 -9.16 21.65 11.35
C PRO A 269 -7.62 21.57 11.40
N ARG A 270 -6.91 22.65 11.74
CA ARG A 270 -5.45 22.64 11.94
C ARG A 270 -5.08 22.25 13.37
N GLY A 271 -5.97 22.42 14.29
CA GLY A 271 -5.76 22.11 15.70
C GLY A 271 -5.48 20.64 15.96
N VAL A 272 -5.01 20.38 17.16
CA VAL A 272 -4.65 19.05 17.66
C VAL A 272 -5.37 18.79 18.98
N ASP A 273 -5.66 17.54 19.27
CA ASP A 273 -6.14 17.16 20.61
C ASP A 273 -5.05 17.40 21.66
N ALA A 274 -5.39 17.99 22.78
CA ALA A 274 -4.42 18.33 23.83
C ALA A 274 -3.61 17.12 24.30
N SER A 275 -4.19 15.92 24.28
CA SER A 275 -3.51 14.70 24.67
C SER A 275 -2.35 14.33 23.71
N ALA A 276 -2.41 14.76 22.45
CA ALA A 276 -1.29 14.55 21.53
C ALA A 276 -0.05 15.32 21.97
N LEU A 277 -0.23 16.57 22.40
CA LEU A 277 0.86 17.40 22.91
C LEU A 277 1.36 16.91 24.26
N GLN A 278 0.45 16.56 25.18
CA GLN A 278 0.80 16.08 26.51
C GLN A 278 1.64 14.80 26.49
N PHE A 279 1.29 13.87 25.63
CA PHE A 279 1.96 12.57 25.52
C PHE A 279 3.02 12.52 24.39
N ASP A 280 3.26 13.65 23.69
CA ASP A 280 4.17 13.74 22.53
C ASP A 280 3.96 12.54 21.60
N THR A 281 2.70 12.35 21.16
CA THR A 281 2.34 11.20 20.33
C THR A 281 3.12 11.19 19.02
N ARG A 282 3.80 10.09 18.74
CA ARG A 282 4.73 9.98 17.62
C ARG A 282 5.04 8.54 17.28
N LYS A 283 5.61 8.34 16.09
CA LYS A 283 6.15 7.05 15.65
C LYS A 283 7.54 7.23 15.07
N ASN A 284 8.41 6.29 15.36
CA ASN A 284 9.72 6.11 14.73
C ASN A 284 9.71 4.77 14.02
N VAL A 285 10.31 4.71 12.83
CA VAL A 285 10.43 3.47 12.05
C VAL A 285 11.81 3.42 11.40
N ASP A 286 12.47 2.30 11.49
CA ASP A 286 13.59 1.93 10.64
C ASP A 286 13.34 0.56 10.02
N GLN A 287 13.74 0.39 8.76
CA GLN A 287 13.56 -0.85 8.02
C GLN A 287 14.72 -1.01 7.04
N THR A 288 15.20 -2.24 6.92
CA THR A 288 16.11 -2.64 5.85
C THR A 288 15.69 -4.00 5.33
N GLN A 289 15.66 -4.17 4.01
CA GLN A 289 15.35 -5.44 3.37
C GLN A 289 16.25 -5.69 2.17
N VAL A 290 16.51 -6.98 1.93
CA VAL A 290 17.26 -7.47 0.78
C VAL A 290 16.47 -8.58 0.13
N GLY A 291 16.40 -8.57 -1.19
CA GLY A 291 15.82 -9.64 -2.00
C GLY A 291 16.78 -10.07 -3.10
N LEU A 292 16.72 -11.35 -3.43
CA LEU A 292 17.43 -11.95 -4.54
C LEU A 292 16.42 -12.67 -5.44
N ILE A 293 16.39 -12.31 -6.70
CA ILE A 293 15.55 -12.93 -7.70
C ILE A 293 16.47 -13.63 -8.71
N TYR A 294 16.24 -14.92 -8.92
CA TYR A 294 16.86 -15.71 -9.97
C TYR A 294 15.81 -16.10 -11.01
N ASP A 295 15.95 -15.60 -12.23
CA ASP A 295 15.12 -15.96 -13.38
C ASP A 295 15.95 -16.80 -14.34
N GLN A 296 15.46 -17.99 -14.70
CA GLN A 296 16.11 -18.92 -15.62
C GLN A 296 15.12 -19.42 -16.67
N ARG A 297 15.43 -19.20 -17.94
CA ARG A 297 14.80 -19.94 -19.04
C ARG A 297 15.50 -21.28 -19.16
N ILE A 298 14.76 -22.39 -18.90
CA ILE A 298 15.29 -23.75 -19.01
C ILE A 298 15.31 -24.16 -20.48
N ASP A 299 14.20 -23.92 -21.19
CA ASP A 299 14.03 -24.16 -22.62
C ASP A 299 12.96 -23.19 -23.20
N ALA A 300 12.52 -23.48 -24.45
CA ALA A 300 11.50 -22.64 -25.10
C ALA A 300 10.13 -22.66 -24.39
N ALA A 301 9.82 -23.74 -23.66
CA ALA A 301 8.56 -23.96 -22.98
C ALA A 301 8.63 -23.67 -21.49
N ASN A 302 9.80 -23.81 -20.86
CA ASN A 302 9.95 -23.85 -19.41
C ASN A 302 10.81 -22.69 -18.90
N ALA A 303 10.31 -22.01 -17.88
CA ALA A 303 11.05 -21.00 -17.13
C ALA A 303 10.86 -21.20 -15.61
N LEU A 304 11.92 -20.93 -14.86
CA LEU A 304 11.94 -20.98 -13.41
C LEU A 304 12.24 -19.58 -12.88
N ARG A 305 11.54 -19.19 -11.81
CA ARG A 305 11.84 -18.00 -11.02
C ARG A 305 11.92 -18.39 -9.55
N LEU A 306 12.96 -17.95 -8.89
CA LEU A 306 13.16 -18.06 -7.44
C LEU A 306 13.34 -16.68 -6.86
N LEU A 307 12.51 -16.29 -5.91
CA LEU A 307 12.69 -15.15 -5.05
C LEU A 307 13.07 -15.65 -3.66
N ILE A 308 14.10 -15.05 -3.05
CA ILE A 308 14.42 -15.18 -1.62
C ILE A 308 14.59 -13.78 -1.07
N TYR A 309 14.05 -13.52 0.12
CA TYR A 309 14.19 -12.21 0.75
C TYR A 309 14.29 -12.32 2.27
N THR A 310 14.87 -11.28 2.87
CA THR A 310 14.90 -11.06 4.31
C THR A 310 14.86 -9.57 4.61
N GLY A 311 14.34 -9.21 5.76
CA GLY A 311 14.30 -7.84 6.22
C GLY A 311 14.12 -7.73 7.72
N HIS A 312 14.45 -6.57 8.22
CA HIS A 312 14.29 -6.18 9.62
C HIS A 312 13.56 -4.85 9.69
N ARG A 313 12.60 -4.72 10.64
CA ARG A 313 11.85 -3.49 10.86
C ARG A 313 11.64 -3.25 12.34
N ASN A 314 12.08 -2.08 12.82
CA ASN A 314 11.75 -1.58 14.14
C ASN A 314 10.68 -0.50 14.06
N THR A 315 9.79 -0.50 15.02
CA THR A 315 8.75 0.53 15.17
C THR A 315 8.59 0.86 16.64
N THR A 316 8.69 2.13 17.00
CA THR A 316 8.35 2.61 18.35
C THR A 316 7.26 3.67 18.22
N GLN A 317 6.14 3.47 18.93
CA GLN A 317 5.00 4.38 18.91
C GLN A 317 4.61 4.80 20.32
N PHE A 318 4.54 6.12 20.54
CA PHE A 318 4.01 6.73 21.75
C PHE A 318 2.55 7.12 21.52
N GLN A 319 1.66 6.65 22.39
CA GLN A 319 0.22 6.83 22.29
C GLN A 319 -0.30 7.76 23.39
N SER A 320 -1.47 8.37 23.18
CA SER A 320 -2.13 9.25 24.15
C SER A 320 -2.97 8.48 25.17
N ILE A 321 -2.40 7.46 25.83
CA ILE A 321 -3.11 6.67 26.83
C ILE A 321 -3.02 7.38 28.19
N PRO A 322 -4.14 7.76 28.84
CA PRO A 322 -4.12 8.40 30.14
C PRO A 322 -3.44 7.56 31.22
N VAL A 323 -2.75 8.22 32.16
CA VAL A 323 -2.04 7.55 33.27
C VAL A 323 -2.96 6.64 34.08
N ALA A 324 -4.17 7.12 34.42
CA ALA A 324 -5.16 6.34 35.18
C ALA A 324 -5.58 5.05 34.46
N THR A 325 -5.69 5.07 33.13
CA THR A 325 -5.99 3.87 32.33
C THR A 325 -4.87 2.84 32.44
N GLN A 326 -3.62 3.28 32.50
CA GLN A 326 -2.44 2.41 32.62
C GLN A 326 -2.18 1.92 34.03
N ALA A 327 -2.93 2.37 35.04
CA ALA A 327 -2.82 1.91 36.43
C ALA A 327 -3.25 0.43 36.58
N GLY A 328 -4.15 -0.05 35.70
CA GLY A 328 -4.61 -1.44 35.71
C GLY A 328 -3.45 -2.42 35.53
N PRO A 329 -3.36 -3.50 36.34
CA PRO A 329 -2.22 -4.44 36.29
C PRO A 329 -2.08 -5.15 34.94
N LEU A 330 -3.18 -5.36 34.23
CA LEU A 330 -3.22 -6.04 32.93
C LEU A 330 -3.13 -5.07 31.72
N HIS A 331 -3.02 -3.76 31.94
CA HIS A 331 -2.93 -2.80 30.84
C HIS A 331 -1.50 -2.76 30.27
N PRO A 332 -1.29 -2.97 28.94
CA PRO A 332 0.03 -3.13 28.33
C PRO A 332 0.79 -1.81 28.08
N GLY A 333 0.39 -0.71 28.74
CA GLY A 333 1.07 0.59 28.66
C GLY A 333 0.61 1.45 27.48
N GLY A 334 1.30 2.57 27.28
CA GLY A 334 1.05 3.58 26.24
C GLY A 334 2.19 3.73 25.23
N VAL A 335 3.29 2.99 25.35
CA VAL A 335 4.35 2.88 24.33
C VAL A 335 4.35 1.45 23.79
N ILE A 336 4.37 1.33 22.46
CA ILE A 336 4.52 0.06 21.75
C ILE A 336 5.87 0.08 21.06
N ALA A 337 6.71 -0.93 21.32
CA ALA A 337 7.96 -1.17 20.61
C ALA A 337 7.87 -2.54 19.92
N LEU A 338 8.07 -2.57 18.61
CA LEU A 338 8.08 -3.75 17.77
C LEU A 338 9.45 -3.90 17.14
N SER A 339 10.04 -5.09 17.25
CA SER A 339 11.22 -5.49 16.50
C SER A 339 10.85 -6.71 15.68
N SER A 340 10.89 -6.60 14.37
CA SER A 340 10.31 -7.56 13.43
C SER A 340 11.37 -8.04 12.45
N ASP A 341 11.67 -9.34 12.47
CA ASP A 341 12.47 -10.03 11.48
C ASP A 341 11.55 -10.81 10.55
N TYR A 342 11.67 -10.59 9.26
CA TYR A 342 10.85 -11.27 8.27
C TYR A 342 11.69 -11.80 7.12
N ARG A 343 11.26 -12.94 6.57
CA ARG A 343 11.95 -13.62 5.47
C ARG A 343 10.99 -14.52 4.73
N GLY A 344 11.33 -14.83 3.48
CA GLY A 344 10.51 -15.74 2.70
C GLY A 344 11.13 -16.12 1.36
N THR A 345 10.39 -16.96 0.66
CA THR A 345 10.75 -17.47 -0.66
C THR A 345 9.50 -17.70 -1.51
N ASP A 346 9.59 -17.44 -2.80
CA ASP A 346 8.59 -17.83 -3.83
C ASP A 346 9.33 -18.56 -4.96
N LEU A 347 9.04 -19.85 -5.11
CA LEU A 347 9.54 -20.65 -6.22
C LEU A 347 8.40 -20.83 -7.23
N ARG A 348 8.64 -20.44 -8.48
CA ARG A 348 7.65 -20.45 -9.54
C ARG A 348 8.21 -21.08 -10.82
N TRP A 349 7.50 -22.08 -11.30
CA TRP A 349 7.71 -22.68 -12.61
C TRP A 349 6.61 -22.22 -13.57
N THR A 350 7.01 -21.83 -14.77
CA THR A 350 6.10 -21.45 -15.85
C THR A 350 6.35 -22.37 -17.03
N ASN A 351 5.29 -23.00 -17.53
CA ASN A 351 5.33 -23.83 -18.72
C ASN A 351 4.39 -23.28 -19.78
N ARG A 352 4.84 -23.18 -21.01
CA ARG A 352 4.06 -22.75 -22.16
C ARG A 352 4.10 -23.84 -23.23
N GLY A 353 2.94 -24.17 -23.79
CA GLY A 353 2.83 -25.23 -24.77
C GLY A 353 1.51 -25.19 -25.53
N ARG A 354 1.19 -26.31 -26.14
CA ARG A 354 -0.10 -26.53 -26.80
C ARG A 354 -0.73 -27.83 -26.31
N VAL A 355 -2.04 -27.82 -26.10
CA VAL A 355 -2.87 -28.98 -25.81
C VAL A 355 -3.99 -29.02 -26.84
N ALA A 356 -4.13 -30.11 -27.61
CA ALA A 356 -5.07 -30.20 -28.74
C ALA A 356 -4.97 -28.98 -29.67
N GLU A 357 -3.74 -28.62 -30.07
CA GLU A 357 -3.39 -27.45 -30.91
C GLU A 357 -3.68 -26.06 -30.26
N GLN A 358 -4.26 -26.01 -29.08
CA GLN A 358 -4.57 -24.75 -28.38
C GLN A 358 -3.42 -24.34 -27.48
N PRO A 359 -2.96 -23.07 -27.54
CA PRO A 359 -1.88 -22.59 -26.71
C PRO A 359 -2.33 -22.49 -25.25
N TYR A 360 -1.43 -22.85 -24.33
CA TYR A 360 -1.64 -22.69 -22.89
C TYR A 360 -0.42 -22.11 -22.20
N THR A 361 -0.67 -21.50 -21.05
CA THR A 361 0.34 -21.15 -20.06
C THR A 361 -0.06 -21.73 -18.72
N LEU A 362 0.82 -22.54 -18.13
CA LEU A 362 0.69 -23.09 -16.78
C LEU A 362 1.73 -22.42 -15.89
N VAL A 363 1.30 -21.98 -14.72
CA VAL A 363 2.17 -21.46 -13.65
C VAL A 363 1.90 -22.29 -12.40
N ALA A 364 2.94 -22.87 -11.81
CA ALA A 364 2.86 -23.57 -10.54
C ALA A 364 3.97 -23.06 -9.60
N GLY A 365 3.69 -22.97 -8.31
CA GLY A 365 4.68 -22.46 -7.38
C GLY A 365 4.36 -22.75 -5.92
N LEU A 366 5.35 -22.43 -5.09
CA LEU A 366 5.34 -22.55 -3.65
C LEU A 366 5.81 -21.22 -3.04
N ALA A 367 5.02 -20.63 -2.17
CA ALA A 367 5.42 -19.47 -1.39
C ALA A 367 5.49 -19.83 0.10
N TYR A 368 6.52 -19.35 0.78
CA TYR A 368 6.70 -19.46 2.21
C TYR A 368 7.19 -18.13 2.75
N ASP A 369 6.44 -17.56 3.67
CA ASP A 369 6.78 -16.30 4.33
C ASP A 369 6.72 -16.50 5.86
N THR A 370 7.61 -15.87 6.62
CA THR A 370 7.61 -15.85 8.08
C THR A 370 7.97 -14.50 8.63
N LEU A 371 7.30 -14.13 9.71
CA LEU A 371 7.53 -12.95 10.54
C LEU A 371 7.79 -13.43 11.97
N GLU A 372 8.87 -12.99 12.58
CA GLU A 372 9.12 -13.06 14.01
C GLU A 372 9.14 -11.64 14.57
N GLN A 373 8.24 -11.34 15.51
CA GLN A 373 8.06 -10.00 16.05
C GLN A 373 8.12 -10.03 17.57
N ARG A 374 9.17 -9.41 18.13
CA ARG A 374 9.15 -9.09 19.55
C ARG A 374 8.29 -7.86 19.78
N ARG A 375 7.25 -7.97 20.56
CA ARG A 375 6.32 -6.91 20.93
C ARG A 375 6.48 -6.55 22.39
N VAL A 376 6.92 -5.33 22.65
CA VAL A 376 7.13 -4.83 24.01
C VAL A 376 6.23 -3.63 24.26
N GLY A 377 5.60 -3.58 25.42
CA GLY A 377 4.74 -2.49 25.88
C GLY A 377 5.31 -1.83 27.13
N TYR A 378 5.30 -0.49 27.14
CA TYR A 378 5.76 0.28 28.30
C TYR A 378 4.71 1.34 28.69
N GLN A 379 4.75 1.79 29.94
CA GLN A 379 4.06 3.03 30.29
C GLN A 379 4.60 4.18 29.46
N ASN A 380 3.75 5.18 29.13
CA ASN A 380 4.16 6.38 28.42
C ASN A 380 4.45 7.56 29.36
N PHE A 381 4.85 7.27 30.60
CA PHE A 381 5.19 8.26 31.62
C PHE A 381 6.18 7.71 32.63
N VAL A 382 6.91 8.62 33.30
CA VAL A 382 7.74 8.37 34.50
C VAL A 382 7.40 9.43 35.54
N GLY A 383 6.87 9.03 36.69
CA GLY A 383 6.35 9.96 37.67
C GLY A 383 5.26 10.87 37.07
N THR A 384 5.49 12.19 37.04
CA THR A 384 4.61 13.18 36.43
C THR A 384 4.99 13.56 35.01
N THR A 385 6.11 13.08 34.49
CA THR A 385 6.58 13.37 33.14
C THR A 385 5.88 12.45 32.15
N LEU A 386 5.09 13.03 31.25
CA LEU A 386 4.35 12.32 30.19
C LEU A 386 5.17 12.25 28.89
N GLY A 387 4.81 11.36 27.97
CA GLY A 387 5.43 11.22 26.65
C GLY A 387 6.83 10.58 26.66
N VAL A 388 7.21 9.95 27.77
CA VAL A 388 8.48 9.24 27.96
C VAL A 388 8.24 7.74 28.21
N GLN A 389 9.20 6.92 27.83
CA GLN A 389 9.12 5.47 28.06
C GLN A 389 9.33 5.19 29.55
N GLY A 390 8.33 4.57 30.18
CA GLY A 390 8.31 4.21 31.59
C GLY A 390 8.51 2.70 31.82
N ALA A 391 7.82 2.16 32.82
CA ALA A 391 7.94 0.75 33.22
C ALA A 391 7.43 -0.22 32.17
N LEU A 392 8.07 -1.40 32.10
CA LEU A 392 7.65 -2.53 31.27
C LEU A 392 6.27 -3.02 31.66
N ARG A 393 5.42 -3.33 30.69
CA ARG A 393 4.03 -3.77 30.87
C ARG A 393 3.61 -4.95 29.98
N ARG A 394 4.40 -5.27 28.96
CA ARG A 394 4.21 -6.39 28.03
C ARG A 394 5.55 -6.76 27.42
N ASP A 395 5.81 -8.06 27.25
CA ASP A 395 6.95 -8.57 26.48
C ASP A 395 6.55 -9.93 25.91
N GLU A 396 6.43 -10.03 24.60
CA GLU A 396 6.05 -11.27 23.92
C GLU A 396 6.81 -11.42 22.61
N LEU A 397 7.00 -12.66 22.22
CA LEU A 397 7.54 -13.04 20.92
C LEU A 397 6.42 -13.67 20.09
N ASP A 398 5.98 -12.94 19.08
CA ASP A 398 4.93 -13.35 18.17
C ASP A 398 5.53 -13.85 16.86
N THR A 399 5.10 -15.02 16.40
CA THR A 399 5.48 -15.56 15.10
C THR A 399 4.25 -15.72 14.22
N ALA A 400 4.31 -15.26 12.99
CA ALA A 400 3.33 -15.55 11.96
C ALA A 400 4.04 -16.19 10.77
N SER A 401 3.51 -17.27 10.23
CA SER A 401 4.06 -17.90 9.03
C SER A 401 2.97 -18.38 8.10
N ASP A 402 3.22 -18.33 6.79
CA ASP A 402 2.34 -18.96 5.80
C ASP A 402 3.13 -19.91 4.88
N PHE A 403 2.42 -20.96 4.41
CA PHE A 403 2.92 -21.90 3.42
C PHE A 403 1.83 -22.15 2.39
N ASP A 404 2.07 -21.74 1.16
CA ASP A 404 1.05 -21.55 0.16
C ASP A 404 1.47 -22.15 -1.21
N PRO A 405 1.19 -23.44 -1.48
CA PRO A 405 1.24 -23.97 -2.84
C PRO A 405 0.14 -23.38 -3.72
N TYR A 406 0.46 -23.09 -4.97
CA TYR A 406 -0.48 -22.53 -5.94
C TYR A 406 -0.23 -23.04 -7.36
N ALA A 407 -1.29 -23.06 -8.17
CA ALA A 407 -1.22 -23.32 -9.60
C ALA A 407 -2.27 -22.50 -10.33
N GLN A 408 -1.94 -22.08 -11.54
CA GLN A 408 -2.83 -21.38 -12.46
C GLN A 408 -2.55 -21.83 -13.88
N ALA A 409 -3.62 -22.06 -14.66
CA ALA A 409 -3.52 -22.33 -16.08
C ALA A 409 -4.41 -21.37 -16.86
N THR A 410 -3.93 -20.91 -18.00
CA THR A 410 -4.70 -20.17 -19.01
C THR A 410 -4.61 -20.92 -20.31
N VAL A 411 -5.75 -21.22 -20.93
CA VAL A 411 -5.87 -21.94 -22.19
C VAL A 411 -6.66 -21.08 -23.17
N GLN A 412 -6.12 -20.89 -24.36
CA GLN A 412 -6.81 -20.25 -25.48
C GLN A 412 -7.61 -21.33 -26.22
N LEU A 413 -8.91 -21.45 -25.88
CA LEU A 413 -9.77 -22.52 -26.45
C LEU A 413 -10.11 -22.30 -27.93
N SER A 414 -10.11 -21.07 -28.40
CA SER A 414 -10.29 -20.66 -29.79
C SER A 414 -9.75 -19.24 -29.98
N THR A 415 -9.83 -18.70 -31.19
CA THR A 415 -9.48 -17.29 -31.46
C THR A 415 -10.31 -16.29 -30.65
N ARG A 416 -11.48 -16.69 -30.14
CA ARG A 416 -12.39 -15.84 -29.36
C ARG A 416 -12.47 -16.17 -27.88
N TRP A 417 -12.15 -17.40 -27.47
CA TRP A 417 -12.34 -17.84 -26.07
C TRP A 417 -11.00 -18.13 -25.39
N SER A 418 -10.79 -17.50 -24.26
CA SER A 418 -9.73 -17.79 -23.31
C SER A 418 -10.33 -18.14 -21.95
N VAL A 419 -9.82 -19.20 -21.32
CA VAL A 419 -10.23 -19.62 -19.97
C VAL A 419 -9.00 -19.68 -19.08
N SER A 420 -9.11 -19.08 -17.90
CA SER A 420 -8.09 -19.12 -16.85
C SER A 420 -8.67 -19.77 -15.61
N ALA A 421 -7.96 -20.69 -15.01
CA ALA A 421 -8.34 -21.29 -13.73
C ALA A 421 -7.12 -21.38 -12.83
N GLY A 422 -7.33 -21.25 -11.53
CA GLY A 422 -6.24 -21.35 -10.57
C GLY A 422 -6.72 -21.79 -9.20
N VAL A 423 -5.79 -22.25 -8.40
CA VAL A 423 -6.02 -22.61 -7.00
C VAL A 423 -4.80 -22.27 -6.16
N ARG A 424 -5.04 -21.75 -4.96
CA ARG A 424 -4.03 -21.61 -3.92
C ARG A 424 -4.51 -22.33 -2.66
N ARG A 425 -3.64 -23.05 -1.99
CA ARG A 425 -3.91 -23.56 -0.65
C ARG A 425 -3.10 -22.76 0.34
N SER A 426 -3.78 -22.00 1.18
CA SER A 426 -3.13 -21.16 2.18
C SER A 426 -3.18 -21.84 3.55
N HIS A 427 -2.03 -21.88 4.25
CA HIS A 427 -1.89 -22.32 5.62
C HIS A 427 -1.16 -21.25 6.40
N VAL A 428 -1.85 -20.64 7.36
CA VAL A 428 -1.28 -19.57 8.20
C VAL A 428 -1.24 -20.03 9.64
N ARG A 429 -0.10 -19.87 10.29
CA ARG A 429 0.13 -20.23 11.69
C ARG A 429 0.57 -19.00 12.45
N PHE A 430 0.00 -18.87 13.66
CA PHE A 430 0.39 -17.89 14.66
C PHE A 430 0.84 -18.61 15.92
N ASP A 431 1.95 -18.18 16.49
CA ASP A 431 2.43 -18.60 17.81
C ASP A 431 2.81 -17.34 18.59
N SER A 432 2.50 -17.29 19.87
CA SER A 432 2.91 -16.22 20.80
C SER A 432 3.50 -16.85 22.04
N VAL A 433 4.67 -16.35 22.46
CA VAL A 433 5.34 -16.72 23.69
C VAL A 433 5.40 -15.50 24.59
N ASP A 434 4.75 -15.56 25.73
CA ASP A 434 4.72 -14.50 26.73
C ASP A 434 5.95 -14.57 27.64
N HIS A 435 6.63 -13.44 27.78
CA HIS A 435 7.79 -13.23 28.65
C HIS A 435 7.51 -12.27 29.81
N TYR A 436 6.29 -11.70 29.89
CA TYR A 436 5.90 -10.76 30.96
C TYR A 436 4.91 -11.39 31.90
N ILE A 437 5.39 -12.37 32.69
CA ILE A 437 4.60 -13.09 33.70
C ILE A 437 4.86 -12.48 35.08
N VAL A 438 3.99 -11.53 35.50
CA VAL A 438 4.20 -10.73 36.74
C VAL A 438 2.89 -10.51 37.50
N GLY A 439 2.86 -10.85 38.75
CA GLY A 439 1.71 -10.65 39.62
C GLY A 439 0.47 -11.41 39.16
N THR A 440 -0.60 -10.67 38.80
CA THR A 440 -1.85 -11.24 38.27
C THR A 440 -1.81 -11.47 36.77
N ASN A 441 -0.75 -11.06 36.09
CA ASN A 441 -0.50 -11.35 34.67
C ASN A 441 0.12 -12.74 34.57
N GLY A 442 -0.69 -13.72 34.20
CA GLY A 442 -0.26 -15.12 34.04
C GLY A 442 0.47 -15.34 32.71
N ASN A 443 0.75 -16.59 32.38
CA ASN A 443 1.32 -16.95 31.08
C ASN A 443 0.21 -16.99 30.01
N ASP A 444 0.30 -16.09 29.05
CA ASP A 444 -0.65 -15.91 27.96
C ASP A 444 -0.17 -16.50 26.62
N SER A 445 0.88 -17.32 26.64
CA SER A 445 1.38 -18.02 25.44
C SER A 445 0.29 -18.86 24.79
N GLY A 446 0.31 -18.91 23.45
CA GLY A 446 -0.70 -19.66 22.72
C GLY A 446 -0.44 -19.70 21.22
N SER A 447 -1.32 -20.39 20.48
CA SER A 447 -1.20 -20.51 19.04
C SER A 447 -2.55 -20.62 18.33
N ALA A 448 -2.59 -20.22 17.06
CA ALA A 448 -3.72 -20.43 16.18
C ALA A 448 -3.26 -20.91 14.79
N ARG A 449 -4.12 -21.67 14.12
CA ARG A 449 -3.87 -22.15 12.75
C ARG A 449 -5.10 -21.93 11.90
N TYR A 450 -4.88 -21.39 10.72
CA TYR A 450 -5.93 -21.13 9.75
C TYR A 450 -5.55 -21.74 8.40
N ALA A 451 -6.55 -22.25 7.67
CA ALA A 451 -6.31 -22.79 6.35
C ALA A 451 -7.51 -22.53 5.42
N ALA A 452 -7.22 -22.31 4.15
CA ALA A 452 -8.24 -22.13 3.11
C ALA A 452 -7.75 -22.65 1.77
N THR A 453 -8.66 -23.22 0.97
CA THR A 453 -8.48 -23.46 -0.45
C THR A 453 -9.16 -22.36 -1.23
N LEU A 454 -8.44 -21.69 -2.11
CA LEU A 454 -8.81 -20.47 -2.81
C LEU A 454 -8.87 -20.73 -4.32
N PRO A 455 -9.97 -21.33 -4.83
CA PRO A 455 -10.15 -21.52 -6.26
C PRO A 455 -10.52 -20.19 -6.92
N VAL A 456 -10.10 -20.04 -8.17
CA VAL A 456 -10.52 -18.96 -9.07
C VAL A 456 -10.69 -19.50 -10.47
N ILE A 457 -11.69 -19.01 -11.17
CA ILE A 457 -11.93 -19.28 -12.59
C ILE A 457 -12.34 -17.99 -13.29
N GLY A 458 -11.93 -17.83 -14.53
CA GLY A 458 -12.31 -16.73 -15.39
C GLY A 458 -12.40 -17.16 -16.84
N ALA A 459 -13.32 -16.58 -17.57
CA ALA A 459 -13.45 -16.74 -19.01
C ALA A 459 -13.45 -15.36 -19.66
N LEU A 460 -12.79 -15.23 -20.80
CA LEU A 460 -12.78 -14.04 -21.64
C LEU A 460 -13.28 -14.44 -23.03
N PHE A 461 -14.19 -13.64 -23.56
CA PHE A 461 -14.73 -13.77 -24.91
C PHE A 461 -14.39 -12.52 -25.72
N ALA A 462 -13.57 -12.66 -26.74
CA ALA A 462 -13.29 -11.61 -27.71
C ALA A 462 -14.45 -11.56 -28.72
N LEU A 463 -15.30 -10.53 -28.58
CA LEU A 463 -16.37 -10.28 -29.54
C LEU A 463 -15.75 -9.93 -30.91
N ASP A 464 -14.75 -9.05 -30.87
CA ASP A 464 -13.85 -8.68 -31.95
C ASP A 464 -12.49 -8.23 -31.36
N GLU A 465 -11.60 -7.63 -32.16
CA GLU A 465 -10.30 -7.12 -31.70
C GLU A 465 -10.37 -5.86 -30.80
N HIS A 466 -11.54 -5.26 -30.72
CA HIS A 466 -11.78 -4.03 -29.95
C HIS A 466 -12.59 -4.25 -28.69
N VAL A 467 -13.36 -5.35 -28.57
CA VAL A 467 -14.29 -5.56 -27.48
C VAL A 467 -14.13 -6.96 -26.90
N HIS A 468 -13.77 -7.02 -25.64
CA HIS A 468 -13.67 -8.24 -24.86
C HIS A 468 -14.69 -8.24 -23.71
N LEU A 469 -15.43 -9.33 -23.57
CA LEU A 469 -16.30 -9.62 -22.43
C LEU A 469 -15.61 -10.60 -21.51
N TYR A 470 -15.78 -10.48 -20.20
CA TYR A 470 -15.26 -11.46 -19.27
C TYR A 470 -16.18 -11.72 -18.09
N ALA A 471 -16.04 -12.90 -17.51
CA ALA A 471 -16.67 -13.30 -16.26
C ALA A 471 -15.64 -14.01 -15.38
N THR A 472 -15.64 -13.71 -14.07
CA THR A 472 -14.75 -14.36 -13.11
C THR A 472 -15.46 -14.67 -11.81
N ALA A 473 -15.08 -15.80 -11.20
CA ALA A 473 -15.52 -16.19 -9.87
C ALA A 473 -14.36 -16.75 -9.06
N GLY A 474 -14.36 -16.53 -7.75
CA GLY A 474 -13.29 -17.05 -6.88
C GLY A 474 -13.56 -16.80 -5.41
N ARG A 475 -12.74 -17.42 -4.58
CA ARG A 475 -12.85 -17.33 -3.11
C ARG A 475 -11.65 -16.60 -2.53
N GLY A 476 -11.90 -15.60 -1.67
CA GLY A 476 -10.91 -14.86 -0.89
C GLY A 476 -10.87 -15.35 0.57
N PHE A 477 -9.79 -14.99 1.26
CA PHE A 477 -9.51 -15.41 2.64
C PHE A 477 -8.71 -14.32 3.35
N GLU A 478 -9.11 -13.99 4.58
CA GLU A 478 -8.40 -13.04 5.44
C GLU A 478 -8.30 -13.60 6.86
N THR A 479 -7.09 -13.82 7.36
CA THR A 479 -6.87 -14.15 8.77
C THR A 479 -7.02 -12.90 9.65
N PRO A 480 -7.23 -13.03 10.98
CA PRO A 480 -6.91 -11.93 11.87
C PRO A 480 -5.43 -11.55 11.74
N THR A 481 -5.09 -10.28 11.92
CA THR A 481 -3.70 -9.82 12.04
C THR A 481 -3.22 -9.93 13.49
N LEU A 482 -1.90 -9.88 13.72
CA LEU A 482 -1.35 -9.79 15.08
C LEU A 482 -1.93 -8.60 15.86
N ASN A 483 -2.20 -7.47 15.18
CA ASN A 483 -2.85 -6.31 15.82
C ASN A 483 -4.31 -6.56 16.19
N GLU A 484 -5.07 -7.34 15.42
CA GLU A 484 -6.46 -7.70 15.75
C GLU A 484 -6.55 -8.79 16.81
N LEU A 485 -5.57 -9.67 16.86
CA LEU A 485 -5.42 -10.64 17.93
C LEU A 485 -4.97 -10.00 19.26
N ALA A 486 -4.32 -8.84 19.22
CA ALA A 486 -3.50 -8.26 20.29
C ALA A 486 -4.18 -8.11 21.66
N TYR A 487 -5.52 -8.06 21.71
CA TYR A 487 -6.27 -7.82 22.95
C TYR A 487 -7.48 -8.72 23.05
N SER A 488 -7.66 -9.34 24.21
CA SER A 488 -8.78 -10.21 24.50
C SER A 488 -10.04 -9.40 24.87
N PRO A 489 -11.23 -9.76 24.34
CA PRO A 489 -12.48 -9.02 24.59
C PRO A 489 -13.00 -9.15 26.03
N ASN A 490 -12.55 -10.12 26.80
CA ASN A 490 -12.89 -10.26 28.21
C ASN A 490 -12.01 -9.42 29.16
N GLY A 491 -11.07 -8.63 28.60
CA GLY A 491 -10.13 -7.81 29.38
C GLY A 491 -8.91 -8.56 29.90
N ALA A 492 -8.77 -9.85 29.60
CA ALA A 492 -7.57 -10.61 29.90
C ALA A 492 -6.40 -10.17 29.00
N THR A 493 -5.19 -10.49 29.43
CA THR A 493 -3.96 -10.33 28.66
C THR A 493 -3.84 -11.39 27.57
N GLY A 494 -2.84 -11.27 26.70
CA GLY A 494 -2.56 -12.19 25.60
C GLY A 494 -3.39 -11.99 24.34
N LEU A 495 -3.12 -12.84 23.35
CA LEU A 495 -3.77 -12.77 22.05
C LEU A 495 -5.15 -13.46 22.05
N ASN A 496 -6.10 -12.86 21.32
CA ASN A 496 -7.44 -13.43 21.13
C ASN A 496 -7.43 -14.51 20.03
N PHE A 497 -6.98 -15.70 20.33
CA PHE A 497 -6.95 -16.83 19.39
C PHE A 497 -8.34 -17.40 19.04
N ALA A 498 -9.43 -16.89 19.64
CA ALA A 498 -10.80 -17.31 19.31
C ALA A 498 -11.31 -16.66 18.00
N LEU A 499 -10.65 -15.64 17.49
CA LEU A 499 -11.00 -15.04 16.20
C LEU A 499 -10.83 -16.03 15.05
N ARG A 500 -11.82 -16.03 14.15
CA ARG A 500 -11.86 -16.87 12.96
C ARG A 500 -11.50 -16.04 11.70
N PRO A 501 -10.94 -16.67 10.66
CA PRO A 501 -10.68 -16.00 9.41
C PRO A 501 -11.98 -15.66 8.69
N ALA A 502 -12.02 -14.51 8.04
CA ALA A 502 -13.09 -14.14 7.11
C ALA A 502 -12.89 -14.86 5.77
N LYS A 503 -13.99 -15.31 5.14
CA LYS A 503 -14.01 -15.96 3.82
C LYS A 503 -14.98 -15.22 2.92
N SER A 504 -14.57 -14.95 1.69
CA SER A 504 -15.35 -14.21 0.73
C SER A 504 -15.53 -14.98 -0.57
N ASP A 505 -16.76 -15.03 -1.09
CA ASP A 505 -17.08 -15.50 -2.43
C ASP A 505 -17.27 -14.28 -3.33
N ASN A 506 -16.53 -14.24 -4.43
CA ASN A 506 -16.45 -13.11 -5.35
C ASN A 506 -16.95 -13.50 -6.72
N LEU A 507 -17.78 -12.64 -7.34
CA LEU A 507 -18.22 -12.74 -8.73
C LEU A 507 -18.01 -11.39 -9.41
N GLU A 508 -17.51 -11.41 -10.65
CA GLU A 508 -17.30 -10.22 -11.47
C GLU A 508 -17.65 -10.51 -12.94
N LEU A 509 -18.34 -9.56 -13.57
CA LEU A 509 -18.62 -9.51 -14.99
C LEU A 509 -18.09 -8.20 -15.54
N GLY A 510 -17.45 -8.21 -16.69
CA GLY A 510 -16.91 -6.97 -17.24
C GLY A 510 -16.80 -6.95 -18.75
N VAL A 511 -16.61 -5.73 -19.23
CA VAL A 511 -16.37 -5.39 -20.65
C VAL A 511 -15.09 -4.57 -20.70
N LYS A 512 -14.24 -4.87 -21.66
CA LYS A 512 -13.05 -4.09 -22.00
C LYS A 512 -13.16 -3.66 -23.45
N THR A 513 -12.88 -2.40 -23.73
CA THR A 513 -12.83 -1.90 -25.09
C THR A 513 -11.48 -1.23 -25.33
N ARG A 514 -10.99 -1.35 -26.55
CA ARG A 514 -9.78 -0.68 -27.03
C ARG A 514 -10.03 -0.07 -28.40
N SER A 515 -9.70 1.20 -28.53
CA SER A 515 -9.84 1.93 -29.79
C SER A 515 -8.70 2.93 -29.92
N ALA A 516 -8.10 2.99 -31.11
CA ALA A 516 -7.05 3.98 -31.39
C ALA A 516 -7.58 5.42 -31.28
N ASP A 517 -8.83 5.65 -31.66
CA ASP A 517 -9.45 6.99 -31.70
C ASP A 517 -10.16 7.34 -30.39
N LEU A 518 -10.82 6.38 -29.76
CA LEU A 518 -11.64 6.61 -28.55
C LEU A 518 -10.94 6.26 -27.24
N GLY A 519 -9.76 5.63 -27.33
CA GLY A 519 -9.02 5.16 -26.16
C GLY A 519 -9.52 3.82 -25.61
N ASP A 520 -9.03 3.47 -24.43
CA ASP A 520 -9.34 2.23 -23.72
C ASP A 520 -10.42 2.49 -22.67
N ALA A 521 -11.44 1.61 -22.59
CA ALA A 521 -12.44 1.67 -21.52
C ALA A 521 -12.67 0.31 -20.89
N THR A 522 -13.04 0.32 -19.61
CA THR A 522 -13.44 -0.87 -18.85
C THR A 522 -14.71 -0.58 -18.05
N LEU A 523 -15.58 -1.57 -17.99
CA LEU A 523 -16.76 -1.56 -17.12
C LEU A 523 -16.82 -2.90 -16.41
N ALA A 524 -16.94 -2.89 -15.08
CA ALA A 524 -17.06 -4.10 -14.26
C ALA A 524 -18.24 -3.99 -13.31
N LEU A 525 -19.01 -5.08 -13.21
CA LEU A 525 -20.05 -5.32 -12.21
C LEU A 525 -19.54 -6.40 -11.29
N PHE A 526 -19.62 -6.20 -9.98
CA PHE A 526 -19.14 -7.19 -9.03
C PHE A 526 -20.05 -7.35 -7.81
N GLU A 527 -20.01 -8.54 -7.23
CA GLU A 527 -20.56 -8.83 -5.92
C GLU A 527 -19.58 -9.71 -5.12
N THR A 528 -19.38 -9.34 -3.86
CA THR A 528 -18.62 -10.12 -2.89
C THR A 528 -19.47 -10.33 -1.65
N ARG A 529 -19.59 -11.59 -1.22
CA ARG A 529 -20.21 -12.00 0.04
C ARG A 529 -19.15 -12.52 0.97
N THR A 530 -19.01 -11.91 2.14
CA THR A 530 -18.03 -12.33 3.15
C THR A 530 -18.76 -12.90 4.35
N GLN A 531 -18.29 -14.04 4.83
CA GLN A 531 -18.72 -14.67 6.07
C GLN A 531 -17.66 -14.49 7.14
N GLN A 532 -18.08 -14.44 8.41
CA GLN A 532 -17.18 -14.26 9.56
C GLN A 532 -16.35 -12.95 9.43
N GLU A 533 -16.97 -11.88 8.92
CA GLU A 533 -16.29 -10.56 8.84
C GLU A 533 -15.73 -10.17 10.21
N ILE A 534 -14.46 -9.77 10.28
CA ILE A 534 -13.84 -9.33 11.53
C ILE A 534 -14.18 -7.85 11.71
N VAL A 535 -14.79 -7.52 12.85
CA VAL A 535 -15.23 -6.17 13.20
C VAL A 535 -14.79 -5.80 14.60
N THR A 536 -14.78 -4.51 14.93
CA THR A 536 -14.50 -4.04 16.28
C THR A 536 -15.62 -4.45 17.24
N LEU A 537 -15.27 -5.10 18.34
CA LEU A 537 -16.21 -5.32 19.46
C LEU A 537 -16.15 -4.16 20.43
N THR A 538 -14.94 -3.82 20.91
CA THR A 538 -14.74 -2.68 21.81
C THR A 538 -13.62 -1.78 21.32
N ASN A 539 -13.72 -0.49 21.62
CA ASN A 539 -12.61 0.46 21.48
C ASN A 539 -12.61 1.34 22.72
N ALA A 540 -11.76 1.02 23.69
CA ALA A 540 -11.72 1.65 24.99
C ALA A 540 -10.28 1.73 25.52
N GLY A 541 -9.93 2.82 26.21
CA GLY A 541 -8.61 2.98 26.80
C GLY A 541 -7.44 2.88 25.80
N GLY A 542 -7.68 3.28 24.54
CA GLY A 542 -6.69 3.18 23.45
C GLY A 542 -6.43 1.75 22.97
N ARG A 543 -7.34 0.81 23.25
CA ARG A 543 -7.27 -0.59 22.84
C ARG A 543 -8.55 -0.98 22.11
N SER A 544 -8.37 -1.66 20.97
CA SER A 544 -9.48 -2.25 20.25
C SER A 544 -9.49 -3.76 20.40
N THR A 545 -10.64 -4.33 20.72
CA THR A 545 -10.86 -5.76 20.65
C THR A 545 -11.76 -6.09 19.47
N PHE A 546 -11.63 -7.28 18.94
CA PHE A 546 -12.32 -7.68 17.72
C PHE A 546 -13.16 -8.94 17.93
N GLN A 547 -14.15 -9.11 17.06
CA GLN A 547 -15.04 -10.26 16.99
C GLN A 547 -15.35 -10.61 15.53
N ASN A 548 -15.84 -11.81 15.30
CA ASN A 548 -16.44 -12.14 14.01
C ASN A 548 -17.92 -11.72 14.03
N ALA A 549 -18.28 -10.71 13.24
CA ALA A 549 -19.68 -10.45 12.89
C ALA A 549 -20.14 -11.51 11.89
N GLY A 550 -21.42 -11.55 11.60
CA GLY A 550 -21.98 -12.46 10.61
C GLY A 550 -21.53 -12.18 9.19
N ALA A 551 -22.45 -12.12 8.25
CA ALA A 551 -22.17 -11.88 6.83
C ALA A 551 -22.13 -10.39 6.49
N THR A 552 -21.31 -10.06 5.49
CA THR A 552 -21.33 -8.77 4.79
C THR A 552 -21.53 -8.96 3.29
N ARG A 553 -21.95 -7.90 2.61
CA ARG A 553 -22.07 -7.86 1.16
C ARG A 553 -21.46 -6.57 0.63
N ARG A 554 -20.64 -6.71 -0.40
CA ARG A 554 -20.10 -5.61 -1.21
C ARG A 554 -20.50 -5.84 -2.65
N ARG A 555 -21.25 -4.92 -3.25
CA ARG A 555 -21.61 -4.96 -4.67
C ARG A 555 -21.43 -3.59 -5.29
N GLY A 556 -21.06 -3.56 -6.55
CA GLY A 556 -20.79 -2.28 -7.17
C GLY A 556 -20.59 -2.32 -8.67
N VAL A 557 -20.39 -1.12 -9.19
CA VAL A 557 -20.06 -0.84 -10.58
C VAL A 557 -18.78 -0.01 -10.60
N GLU A 558 -17.84 -0.41 -11.44
CA GLU A 558 -16.60 0.29 -11.71
C GLU A 558 -16.50 0.59 -13.20
N ALA A 559 -16.16 1.82 -13.55
CA ALA A 559 -15.91 2.21 -14.93
C ALA A 559 -14.62 3.04 -14.99
N ALA A 560 -13.78 2.74 -15.96
CA ALA A 560 -12.60 3.53 -16.30
C ALA A 560 -12.57 3.79 -17.79
N TRP A 561 -12.05 4.95 -18.14
CA TRP A 561 -11.75 5.34 -19.52
C TRP A 561 -10.46 6.14 -19.53
N SER A 562 -9.61 5.87 -20.52
CA SER A 562 -8.38 6.63 -20.75
C SER A 562 -8.10 6.75 -22.25
N ALA A 563 -7.65 7.90 -22.67
CA ALA A 563 -7.27 8.16 -24.06
C ALA A 563 -6.07 9.09 -24.14
N THR A 564 -5.28 8.91 -25.20
CA THR A 564 -4.18 9.81 -25.56
C THR A 564 -4.43 10.34 -26.97
N TYR A 565 -4.62 11.64 -27.08
CA TYR A 565 -4.85 12.33 -28.34
C TYR A 565 -3.60 13.09 -28.77
N ALA A 566 -3.33 13.08 -30.07
CA ALA A 566 -2.20 13.79 -30.68
C ALA A 566 -0.87 13.57 -29.92
N GLN A 567 -0.67 12.38 -29.36
CA GLN A 567 0.50 11.91 -28.59
C GLN A 567 0.79 12.68 -27.27
N ASN A 568 0.14 13.82 -27.02
CA ASN A 568 0.49 14.70 -25.89
C ASN A 568 -0.68 15.00 -24.95
N LEU A 569 -1.93 14.91 -25.43
CA LEU A 569 -3.11 15.18 -24.60
C LEU A 569 -3.64 13.87 -24.03
N ARG A 570 -3.54 13.69 -22.74
CA ARG A 570 -4.03 12.50 -22.02
C ARG A 570 -5.27 12.86 -21.21
N ALA A 571 -6.32 12.07 -21.36
CA ALA A 571 -7.54 12.19 -20.58
C ALA A 571 -7.81 10.87 -19.85
N GLN A 572 -8.31 10.96 -18.63
CA GLN A 572 -8.67 9.81 -17.82
C GLN A 572 -9.92 10.09 -16.97
N ILE A 573 -10.81 9.10 -16.88
CA ILE A 573 -11.99 9.11 -16.00
C ILE A 573 -12.06 7.77 -15.29
N ALA A 574 -12.33 7.80 -13.98
CA ALA A 574 -12.61 6.61 -13.18
C ALA A 574 -13.82 6.85 -12.29
N LEU A 575 -14.77 5.94 -12.31
CA LEU A 575 -16.02 6.02 -11.57
C LEU A 575 -16.24 4.75 -10.77
N THR A 576 -16.73 4.89 -9.55
CA THR A 576 -17.07 3.76 -8.69
C THR A 576 -18.39 4.03 -7.98
N TYR A 577 -19.29 3.07 -8.02
CA TYR A 577 -20.41 2.96 -7.12
C TYR A 577 -20.26 1.68 -6.30
N LEU A 578 -20.37 1.77 -4.97
CA LEU A 578 -20.13 0.66 -4.05
C LEU A 578 -21.17 0.66 -2.91
N ASP A 579 -21.97 -0.40 -2.85
CA ASP A 579 -22.89 -0.69 -1.74
C ASP A 579 -22.27 -1.79 -0.87
N ALA A 580 -21.70 -1.39 0.26
CA ALA A 580 -21.04 -2.27 1.23
C ALA A 580 -21.79 -2.21 2.56
N ILE A 581 -22.40 -3.33 2.97
CA ILE A 581 -23.30 -3.40 4.12
C ILE A 581 -23.07 -4.66 4.96
N TYR A 582 -23.42 -4.57 6.24
CA TYR A 582 -23.61 -5.72 7.12
C TYR A 582 -24.92 -6.43 6.78
N ARG A 583 -24.89 -7.75 6.70
CA ARG A 583 -26.09 -8.58 6.45
C ARG A 583 -26.73 -9.06 7.74
N ASP A 584 -25.91 -9.22 8.78
CA ASP A 584 -26.34 -9.66 10.11
C ASP A 584 -26.12 -8.53 11.11
N SER A 585 -26.91 -8.51 12.16
CA SER A 585 -26.72 -7.58 13.28
C SER A 585 -25.70 -8.14 14.28
N PHE A 586 -24.96 -7.27 14.93
CA PHE A 586 -24.01 -7.62 15.98
C PHE A 586 -23.96 -6.52 17.05
N LEU A 587 -23.23 -6.76 18.13
CA LEU A 587 -23.07 -5.83 19.25
C LEU A 587 -21.69 -5.20 19.21
N THR A 588 -21.57 -3.95 19.68
CA THR A 588 -20.33 -3.22 19.89
C THR A 588 -20.40 -2.42 21.19
N CYS A 589 -19.25 -2.07 21.79
CA CYS A 589 -19.17 -1.36 23.05
C CYS A 589 -18.05 -0.31 23.06
N ASN A 590 -18.18 0.67 23.98
CA ASN A 590 -17.12 1.64 24.27
C ASN A 590 -16.30 1.30 25.53
N ILE A 591 -16.53 0.13 26.13
CA ILE A 591 -15.79 -0.35 27.31
C ILE A 591 -15.41 -1.81 27.15
N THR A 592 -14.32 -2.23 27.80
CA THR A 592 -13.81 -3.61 27.80
C THR A 592 -13.72 -4.12 29.24
N PRO A 593 -14.32 -5.29 29.58
CA PRO A 593 -15.18 -6.13 28.74
C PRO A 593 -16.52 -5.44 28.39
N CYS A 594 -17.21 -5.93 27.35
CA CYS A 594 -18.48 -5.39 26.89
C CYS A 594 -19.65 -6.00 27.71
N PRO A 595 -20.24 -5.29 28.69
CA PRO A 595 -21.41 -5.77 29.41
C PRO A 595 -22.66 -5.54 28.56
N ALA A 596 -23.66 -6.42 28.71
CA ALA A 596 -24.90 -6.34 27.93
C ALA A 596 -25.63 -4.98 28.04
N ALA A 597 -25.57 -4.34 29.23
CA ALA A 597 -26.18 -3.04 29.46
C ALA A 597 -25.53 -1.88 28.69
N SER A 598 -24.27 -2.01 28.29
CA SER A 598 -23.52 -0.99 27.53
C SER A 598 -23.40 -1.35 26.05
N ALA A 599 -23.89 -2.51 25.64
CA ALA A 599 -23.79 -2.96 24.27
C ALA A 599 -24.70 -2.17 23.34
N GLN A 600 -24.15 -1.68 22.26
CA GLN A 600 -24.88 -1.01 21.18
C GLN A 600 -25.09 -1.98 20.03
N ARG A 601 -26.31 -2.04 19.52
CA ARG A 601 -26.64 -2.90 18.37
C ARG A 601 -26.28 -2.21 17.06
N VAL A 602 -25.46 -2.87 16.26
CA VAL A 602 -25.26 -2.57 14.84
C VAL A 602 -26.33 -3.33 14.07
N ALA A 603 -27.19 -2.62 13.35
CA ALA A 603 -28.29 -3.24 12.61
C ALA A 603 -27.80 -3.86 11.28
N ALA A 604 -28.45 -4.95 10.87
CA ALA A 604 -28.34 -5.42 9.49
C ALA A 604 -28.79 -4.31 8.52
N GLY A 605 -28.05 -4.14 7.42
CA GLY A 605 -28.25 -3.04 6.47
C GLY A 605 -27.37 -1.80 6.76
N ASN A 606 -26.78 -1.67 7.94
CA ASN A 606 -25.79 -0.62 8.19
C ASN A 606 -24.61 -0.74 7.23
N ARG A 607 -24.11 0.41 6.80
CA ARG A 607 -22.96 0.51 5.89
C ARG A 607 -21.68 0.22 6.62
N ILE A 608 -20.77 -0.49 5.96
CA ILE A 608 -19.40 -0.69 6.46
C ILE A 608 -18.70 0.68 6.54
N PRO A 609 -18.17 1.09 7.70
CA PRO A 609 -17.52 2.38 7.85
C PRO A 609 -16.20 2.45 7.08
N GLY A 610 -15.71 3.68 6.85
CA GLY A 610 -14.52 3.92 6.04
C GLY A 610 -14.75 3.80 4.52
N VAL A 611 -15.94 3.38 4.07
CA VAL A 611 -16.29 3.14 2.66
C VAL A 611 -17.13 4.28 2.11
N ALA A 612 -16.68 4.91 1.03
CA ALA A 612 -17.48 5.86 0.26
C ALA A 612 -18.43 5.08 -0.67
N ARG A 613 -19.74 5.48 -0.72
CA ARG A 613 -20.69 4.86 -1.64
C ARG A 613 -20.41 5.17 -3.11
N GLY A 614 -19.81 6.31 -3.37
CA GLY A 614 -19.45 6.72 -4.72
C GLY A 614 -18.16 7.52 -4.72
N SER A 615 -17.29 7.24 -5.68
CA SER A 615 -16.09 8.03 -5.95
C SER A 615 -15.96 8.28 -7.46
N ALA A 616 -15.35 9.39 -7.82
CA ALA A 616 -15.04 9.73 -9.19
C ALA A 616 -13.69 10.44 -9.24
N TYR A 617 -12.96 10.18 -10.30
CA TYR A 617 -11.73 10.86 -10.67
C TYR A 617 -11.80 11.26 -12.13
N ALA A 618 -11.31 12.44 -12.45
CA ALA A 618 -11.11 12.88 -13.82
C ALA A 618 -9.78 13.65 -13.91
N SER A 619 -9.03 13.46 -14.98
CA SER A 619 -7.84 14.24 -15.26
C SER A 619 -7.70 14.53 -16.73
N LEU A 620 -7.12 15.70 -17.04
CA LEU A 620 -6.72 16.10 -18.37
C LEU A 620 -5.31 16.64 -18.27
N ALA A 621 -4.38 16.08 -19.05
CA ALA A 621 -2.98 16.45 -19.04
C ALA A 621 -2.47 16.71 -20.46
N TRP A 622 -1.85 17.86 -20.68
CA TRP A 622 -1.01 18.16 -21.82
C TRP A 622 0.45 17.92 -21.42
N ALA A 623 1.09 16.93 -22.01
CA ALA A 623 2.41 16.47 -21.59
C ALA A 623 3.33 16.12 -22.77
N PRO A 624 3.77 17.11 -23.57
CA PRO A 624 4.78 16.90 -24.60
C PRO A 624 6.12 16.51 -23.98
N VAL A 625 6.97 15.85 -24.76
CA VAL A 625 8.32 15.45 -24.34
C VAL A 625 9.13 16.68 -23.92
N PHE A 626 9.00 17.77 -24.67
CA PHE A 626 9.64 19.06 -24.38
C PHE A 626 8.63 20.21 -24.52
N GLY A 627 8.92 21.32 -23.84
CA GLY A 627 8.09 22.52 -23.84
C GLY A 627 7.16 22.60 -22.64
N TRP A 628 6.13 23.42 -22.78
CA TRP A 628 5.13 23.63 -21.74
C TRP A 628 4.23 22.41 -21.57
N ARG A 629 3.98 22.05 -20.32
CA ARG A 629 3.09 20.98 -19.94
C ARG A 629 2.20 21.40 -18.78
N GLY A 630 1.10 20.71 -18.59
CA GLY A 630 0.22 20.99 -17.46
C GLY A 630 -0.89 19.96 -17.35
N ALA A 631 -1.49 19.90 -16.18
CA ALA A 631 -2.60 19.00 -15.92
C ALA A 631 -3.59 19.61 -14.94
N VAL A 632 -4.83 19.19 -15.05
CA VAL A 632 -5.90 19.41 -14.08
C VAL A 632 -6.46 18.06 -13.68
N ASP A 633 -6.63 17.84 -12.41
CA ASP A 633 -7.29 16.64 -11.85
C ASP A 633 -8.39 17.02 -10.86
N ALA A 634 -9.44 16.22 -10.83
CA ALA A 634 -10.55 16.38 -9.90
C ALA A 634 -10.90 15.05 -9.25
N ARG A 635 -11.08 15.05 -7.94
CA ARG A 635 -11.49 13.87 -7.15
C ARG A 635 -12.78 14.18 -6.41
N ARG A 636 -13.80 13.35 -6.60
CA ARG A 636 -15.04 13.38 -5.84
C ARG A 636 -15.09 12.17 -4.92
N THR A 637 -15.36 12.40 -3.63
CA THR A 637 -15.60 11.34 -2.66
C THR A 637 -16.97 11.58 -2.00
N GLY A 638 -17.79 10.54 -1.97
CA GLY A 638 -19.10 10.55 -1.29
C GLY A 638 -18.94 10.62 0.23
N MET A 639 -20.04 10.68 0.95
CA MET A 639 -20.07 10.56 2.41
C MET A 639 -19.48 9.21 2.85
N VAL A 640 -18.69 9.22 3.93
CA VAL A 640 -18.04 8.05 4.50
C VAL A 640 -18.49 7.90 5.95
N PRO A 641 -19.24 6.84 6.31
CA PRO A 641 -19.58 6.54 7.70
C PRO A 641 -18.31 6.33 8.52
N VAL A 642 -18.27 6.82 9.76
CA VAL A 642 -17.08 6.73 10.61
C VAL A 642 -17.13 5.57 11.61
N ASN A 643 -18.30 5.00 11.85
CA ASN A 643 -18.48 3.87 12.77
C ASN A 643 -19.54 2.88 12.27
N ASP A 644 -19.57 1.69 12.87
CA ASP A 644 -20.48 0.60 12.50
C ASP A 644 -21.95 0.93 12.74
N THR A 645 -22.25 1.78 13.71
CA THR A 645 -23.65 2.24 13.98
C THR A 645 -24.12 3.27 12.97
N ASN A 646 -23.24 3.79 12.09
CA ASN A 646 -23.48 4.85 11.12
C ASN A 646 -24.03 6.15 11.77
N SER A 647 -23.67 6.41 13.03
CA SER A 647 -24.13 7.58 13.78
C SER A 647 -23.56 8.89 13.26
N ASP A 648 -22.40 8.84 12.56
CA ASP A 648 -21.77 10.01 11.96
C ASP A 648 -21.03 9.63 10.65
N ALA A 649 -20.75 10.65 9.80
CA ALA A 649 -20.09 10.46 8.51
C ALA A 649 -19.34 11.72 8.07
N THR A 650 -18.29 11.57 7.25
CA THR A 650 -17.67 12.72 6.58
C THR A 650 -18.63 13.33 5.56
N PRO A 651 -18.61 14.66 5.37
CA PRO A 651 -19.31 15.26 4.25
C PRO A 651 -18.71 14.82 2.90
N ARG A 652 -19.52 14.88 1.84
CA ARG A 652 -19.01 14.71 0.47
C ARG A 652 -18.02 15.83 0.12
N SER A 653 -17.01 15.49 -0.68
CA SER A 653 -16.01 16.45 -1.14
C SER A 653 -15.75 16.34 -2.64
N ILE A 654 -15.38 17.48 -3.24
CA ILE A 654 -14.75 17.56 -4.55
C ILE A 654 -13.49 18.37 -4.35
N VAL A 655 -12.36 17.80 -4.75
CA VAL A 655 -11.03 18.42 -4.62
C VAL A 655 -10.42 18.50 -6.01
N VAL A 656 -9.94 19.69 -6.38
CA VAL A 656 -9.34 19.96 -7.68
C VAL A 656 -7.88 20.31 -7.47
N GLY A 657 -7.00 19.67 -8.23
CA GLY A 657 -5.58 19.98 -8.36
C GLY A 657 -5.24 20.45 -9.76
N ALA A 658 -4.24 21.30 -9.90
CA ALA A 658 -3.72 21.74 -11.18
C ALA A 658 -2.22 21.93 -11.11
N ASN A 659 -1.52 21.65 -12.20
CA ASN A 659 -0.10 21.98 -12.34
C ASN A 659 0.21 22.59 -13.70
N VAL A 660 1.29 23.33 -13.75
CA VAL A 660 1.94 23.83 -14.98
C VAL A 660 3.44 23.63 -14.82
N GLY A 661 4.11 23.25 -15.90
CA GLY A 661 5.54 23.00 -15.90
C GLY A 661 6.15 23.18 -17.27
N TYR A 662 7.45 23.08 -17.31
CA TYR A 662 8.24 23.16 -18.54
C TYR A 662 9.35 22.12 -18.51
N VAL A 663 9.61 21.49 -19.66
CA VAL A 663 10.74 20.58 -19.87
C VAL A 663 11.59 21.10 -21.01
N GLY A 664 12.87 21.28 -20.78
CA GLY A 664 13.82 21.76 -21.76
C GLY A 664 15.11 20.94 -21.77
N ARG A 665 15.93 21.14 -22.82
CA ARG A 665 17.29 20.61 -22.90
C ARG A 665 18.29 21.75 -22.91
N PHE A 666 19.35 21.60 -22.16
CA PHE A 666 20.45 22.54 -22.10
C PHE A 666 21.76 21.77 -21.88
N ASP A 667 22.68 21.85 -22.82
CA ASP A 667 24.02 21.24 -22.75
C ASP A 667 24.02 19.77 -22.33
N GLY A 668 23.17 18.94 -22.97
CA GLY A 668 23.01 17.53 -22.66
C GLY A 668 22.11 17.22 -21.47
N TRP A 669 21.85 18.19 -20.60
CA TRP A 669 20.90 18.06 -19.49
C TRP A 669 19.45 18.21 -19.96
N GLN A 670 18.58 17.36 -19.46
CA GLN A 670 17.15 17.57 -19.48
C GLN A 670 16.74 18.21 -18.15
N LEU A 671 16.22 19.42 -18.25
CA LEU A 671 15.76 20.18 -17.08
C LEU A 671 14.24 20.26 -17.08
N SER A 672 13.62 20.04 -15.94
CA SER A 672 12.18 20.25 -15.78
C SER A 672 11.89 21.09 -14.55
N GLY A 673 10.81 21.85 -14.61
CA GLY A 673 10.29 22.60 -13.46
C GLY A 673 8.78 22.62 -13.51
N PHE A 674 8.13 22.65 -12.34
CA PHE A 674 6.68 22.72 -12.25
C PHE A 674 6.22 23.51 -11.00
N VAL A 675 5.01 24.05 -11.11
CA VAL A 675 4.23 24.56 -10.00
C VAL A 675 2.92 23.80 -9.95
N ARG A 676 2.55 23.29 -8.78
CA ARG A 676 1.28 22.59 -8.54
C ARG A 676 0.50 23.28 -7.44
N GLY A 677 -0.81 23.42 -7.65
CA GLY A 677 -1.77 23.76 -6.61
C GLY A 677 -2.66 22.55 -6.33
N ASP A 678 -2.76 22.12 -5.08
CA ASP A 678 -3.73 21.14 -4.64
C ASP A 678 -4.87 21.81 -3.90
N ASN A 679 -6.08 21.22 -3.99
CA ASN A 679 -7.30 21.77 -3.41
C ASN A 679 -7.48 23.27 -3.74
N VAL A 680 -7.29 23.62 -5.01
CA VAL A 680 -7.31 25.04 -5.48
C VAL A 680 -8.62 25.75 -5.15
N LEU A 681 -9.72 25.00 -4.93
CA LEU A 681 -11.03 25.52 -4.51
C LEU A 681 -11.12 25.71 -2.98
N ALA A 682 -10.05 25.47 -2.23
CA ALA A 682 -9.98 25.61 -0.76
C ALA A 682 -11.12 24.85 -0.02
N LYS A 683 -11.50 23.66 -0.52
CA LYS A 683 -12.54 22.84 0.08
C LYS A 683 -12.07 22.31 1.44
N ARG A 684 -12.87 22.54 2.50
CA ARG A 684 -12.67 21.87 3.80
C ARG A 684 -13.24 20.45 3.71
N TYR A 685 -12.40 19.44 3.99
CA TYR A 685 -12.79 18.03 3.93
C TYR A 685 -11.92 17.17 4.87
N ALA A 686 -12.40 15.98 5.20
CA ALA A 686 -11.59 14.97 5.89
C ALA A 686 -10.78 14.19 4.86
N GLY A 687 -9.47 14.15 5.01
CA GLY A 687 -8.57 13.36 4.17
C GLY A 687 -8.78 11.87 4.39
N SER A 688 -8.93 11.46 5.66
CA SER A 688 -9.24 10.10 6.07
C SER A 688 -10.12 10.06 7.32
N VAL A 689 -10.44 8.87 7.78
CA VAL A 689 -11.22 8.65 9.00
C VAL A 689 -10.59 7.55 9.86
N ILE A 690 -10.63 7.72 11.16
CA ILE A 690 -10.31 6.70 12.16
C ILE A 690 -11.62 5.97 12.48
N VAL A 691 -11.76 4.77 11.92
CA VAL A 691 -13.00 4.00 12.03
C VAL A 691 -13.19 3.46 13.45
N ASN A 692 -14.42 3.60 13.99
CA ASN A 692 -14.79 3.12 15.32
C ASN A 692 -13.91 3.69 16.46
N GLU A 693 -13.37 4.89 16.32
CA GLU A 693 -12.54 5.51 17.38
C GLU A 693 -13.36 5.78 18.64
N GLY A 694 -12.92 5.26 19.79
CA GLY A 694 -13.70 5.24 21.04
C GLY A 694 -13.93 6.59 21.70
N ASN A 695 -13.06 7.59 21.40
CA ASN A 695 -13.20 8.94 21.94
C ASN A 695 -13.95 9.90 20.99
N GLY A 696 -14.52 9.39 19.89
CA GLY A 696 -15.22 10.19 18.88
C GLY A 696 -14.33 11.06 17.99
N ARG A 697 -13.02 10.87 18.04
CA ARG A 697 -12.02 11.60 17.21
C ARG A 697 -11.86 10.94 15.84
N PHE A 698 -12.93 10.88 15.10
CA PHE A 698 -13.01 10.16 13.83
C PHE A 698 -12.32 10.85 12.66
N PHE A 699 -12.14 12.18 12.69
CA PHE A 699 -11.82 12.97 11.51
C PHE A 699 -10.32 13.30 11.46
N GLU A 700 -9.67 12.98 10.35
CA GLU A 700 -8.34 13.45 9.99
C GLU A 700 -8.48 14.51 8.90
N PRO A 701 -8.34 15.80 9.24
CA PRO A 701 -8.50 16.88 8.27
C PRO A 701 -7.46 16.84 7.17
N ALA A 702 -7.87 17.16 5.94
CA ALA A 702 -6.96 17.43 4.85
C ALA A 702 -6.65 18.93 4.74
N PRO A 703 -5.51 19.30 4.14
CA PRO A 703 -5.14 20.69 3.94
C PRO A 703 -6.17 21.45 3.09
N GLY A 704 -6.26 22.74 3.32
CA GLY A 704 -6.88 23.70 2.42
C GLY A 704 -6.08 23.76 1.10
N ARG A 705 -6.02 24.95 0.50
CA ARG A 705 -5.17 25.16 -0.68
C ARG A 705 -3.71 25.04 -0.31
N THR A 706 -2.95 24.19 -1.05
CA THR A 706 -1.50 24.04 -0.90
C THR A 706 -0.80 24.24 -2.24
N TRP A 707 0.46 24.64 -2.17
CA TRP A 707 1.31 24.86 -3.33
C TRP A 707 2.58 24.03 -3.21
N LEU A 708 3.06 23.55 -4.35
CA LEU A 708 4.30 22.81 -4.48
C LEU A 708 5.05 23.34 -5.70
N LEU A 709 6.32 23.67 -5.52
CA LEU A 709 7.27 23.98 -6.57
C LEU A 709 8.29 22.85 -6.64
N GLY A 710 8.57 22.32 -7.83
CA GLY A 710 9.57 21.30 -8.01
C GLY A 710 10.41 21.51 -9.27
N THR A 711 11.63 21.02 -9.23
CA THR A 711 12.54 20.97 -10.37
C THR A 711 13.30 19.66 -10.39
N SER A 712 13.68 19.19 -11.59
CA SER A 712 14.57 18.05 -11.76
C SER A 712 15.56 18.28 -12.89
N ALA A 713 16.72 17.66 -12.80
CA ALA A 713 17.78 17.64 -13.79
C ALA A 713 18.18 16.19 -14.05
N SER A 714 18.22 15.78 -15.32
CA SER A 714 18.62 14.46 -15.77
C SER A 714 19.71 14.58 -16.82
N TYR A 715 20.77 13.79 -16.72
CA TYR A 715 21.86 13.73 -17.69
C TYR A 715 22.11 12.29 -18.11
N ALA A 716 22.20 12.04 -19.42
CA ALA A 716 22.57 10.74 -19.97
C ALA A 716 23.96 10.84 -20.60
N PHE A 717 24.85 9.93 -20.16
CA PHE A 717 26.26 9.88 -20.61
C PHE A 717 26.41 9.25 -22.00
#